data_9dd3e36228e49272d8e7a53179f2fd9d
#
_entry.id   9dd3e36228e49272d8e7a53179f2fd9d
#
_cell.length_a   1.000
_cell.length_b   1.000
_cell.length_c   1.000
_cell.angle_alpha   90.00
_cell.angle_beta   90.00
_cell.angle_gamma   90.00
#
_symmetry.space_group_name_H-M   'P 1'
#
loop_
_entity.id
_entity.type
_entity.pdbx_description
1 polymer ?
#
loop_
_entity_poly.entity_id
_entity_poly.type
_entity_poly.pdbx_seq_one_letter_code
_entity_poly.pdbx_strand_id
1 'polypeptide(L)'
;MTSPRSRALGAPQDELVLDGAWRAAIADGDLAREFASRDFDDRDWSEVTVPGHWGTHAELADATGSVLHRRRFDTAPLAAGRRRFLTLDGVFTQGDVWLDGDYLGTTEGYFTPHTFEITGHTDTEHLLAVEVACPGEADRRAKRGVTGVFSHWDAMDPAARPGGIWRPVRVTETGPVRIARLRAICTEATEERGRLLLTVRVDAGTTEGTTRGSLTATVTGPDGGLLTLAQRDVVLAAGSNRIAWAIDVERPPRWWPWRLGEQPRCDVTVTIEVDGVVSDERHLRTGFREVRVRDWRWTVNGEPLFVMGTNLAPTRPRLAAASAEEVARDVELAREAQLDLVRVHAHVARPELYEAADALGVLVWQDLPLQWGYARSARRPAVRQARAMVDLLGHHPSVALWCAHNEPLAVVTDTATPPGPGALARIGAAMFLPSWNKDVLDRSVARMLRACDPSRTVDLHSGVLPGLTSTGTDTHWYFGWYHGRFDGLAPMLRAAPRLGRFVSEFGAQAVPTTDAFCEPDRWPDLDWDRLGEHHSLQLEYLDRHVPRAAFTSFGDWRDATQAYQAALIQLQVEDLRRVRLAPTGGFCQFSFADPNPAISWSVLDHDRTPKLGYGALRDACRSVLPMVDPRTGAVHVVSEARTPIPDAVVTVRVDGREHRFAGEVAPGAVTYVGTVGGLSGATSAEVVLDHPGGSIRNGYDLVLTWLRIVSG
;
A
#
# COMPACT_ATOMS: atom_id res chain seq x y z
N MET A 1 -30.97 -3.82 14.66
CA MET A 1 -31.25 -3.49 13.25
C MET A 1 -30.00 -3.91 12.50
N THR A 2 -30.07 -5.05 11.80
CA THR A 2 -28.96 -5.59 11.04
C THR A 2 -28.71 -4.69 9.82
N SER A 3 -27.53 -4.06 9.79
CA SER A 3 -27.04 -3.31 8.63
C SER A 3 -27.05 -4.22 7.38
N PRO A 4 -27.51 -3.77 6.22
CA PRO A 4 -27.43 -4.55 5.00
C PRO A 4 -25.93 -4.71 4.67
N ARG A 5 -25.43 -5.97 4.68
CA ARG A 5 -24.10 -6.31 4.18
C ARG A 5 -23.94 -5.65 2.80
N SER A 6 -22.94 -4.82 2.63
CA SER A 6 -22.55 -4.28 1.32
C SER A 6 -22.26 -5.48 0.42
N ARG A 7 -23.12 -5.72 -0.54
CA ARG A 7 -22.94 -6.76 -1.57
C ARG A 7 -21.66 -6.42 -2.31
N ALA A 8 -20.68 -7.31 -2.31
CA ALA A 8 -19.47 -7.14 -3.12
C ALA A 8 -19.90 -6.86 -4.56
N LEU A 9 -19.49 -5.71 -5.10
CA LEU A 9 -19.76 -5.32 -6.48
C LEU A 9 -19.16 -6.39 -7.41
N GLY A 10 -20.02 -7.13 -8.12
CA GLY A 10 -19.58 -8.13 -9.09
C GLY A 10 -19.94 -9.58 -8.80
N ALA A 11 -20.78 -9.87 -7.79
CA ALA A 11 -21.23 -11.24 -7.55
C ALA A 11 -22.19 -11.72 -8.67
N PRO A 12 -21.94 -12.89 -9.32
CA PRO A 12 -22.92 -13.56 -10.19
C PRO A 12 -24.22 -13.83 -9.43
N GLN A 13 -25.35 -13.96 -10.15
CA GLN A 13 -26.65 -14.20 -9.53
C GLN A 13 -26.72 -15.51 -8.71
N ASP A 14 -25.84 -16.49 -9.00
CA ASP A 14 -25.76 -17.80 -8.34
C ASP A 14 -24.34 -17.99 -7.77
N GLU A 15 -24.08 -17.43 -6.58
CA GLU A 15 -22.80 -17.56 -5.88
C GLU A 15 -22.99 -18.32 -4.57
N LEU A 16 -22.26 -19.42 -4.40
CA LEU A 16 -22.12 -20.13 -3.12
C LEU A 16 -20.77 -19.77 -2.50
N VAL A 17 -20.79 -19.14 -1.32
CA VAL A 17 -19.58 -18.79 -0.55
C VAL A 17 -19.31 -19.91 0.45
N LEU A 18 -18.06 -20.42 0.44
CA LEU A 18 -17.61 -21.52 1.32
C LEU A 18 -16.90 -21.01 2.58
N ASP A 19 -17.15 -19.77 2.96
CA ASP A 19 -16.60 -19.18 4.19
C ASP A 19 -17.13 -19.90 5.45
N GLY A 20 -16.41 -19.75 6.57
CA GLY A 20 -16.80 -20.32 7.86
C GLY A 20 -15.89 -21.45 8.32
N ALA A 21 -16.45 -22.48 8.96
CA ALA A 21 -15.71 -23.57 9.58
C ALA A 21 -15.15 -24.57 8.56
N TRP A 22 -13.86 -24.82 8.62
CA TRP A 22 -13.13 -25.84 7.86
C TRP A 22 -12.38 -26.76 8.82
N ARG A 23 -11.98 -27.95 8.37
CA ARG A 23 -11.05 -28.83 9.09
C ARG A 23 -9.62 -28.59 8.61
N ALA A 24 -8.65 -28.52 9.53
CA ALA A 24 -7.25 -28.34 9.19
C ALA A 24 -6.31 -29.17 10.07
N ALA A 25 -5.20 -29.60 9.49
CA ALA A 25 -4.13 -30.31 10.19
C ALA A 25 -2.76 -29.97 9.58
N ILE A 26 -1.69 -30.09 10.38
CA ILE A 26 -0.31 -29.97 9.87
C ILE A 26 -0.05 -31.18 8.95
N ALA A 27 0.48 -30.92 7.76
CA ALA A 27 0.80 -31.96 6.81
C ALA A 27 1.96 -32.83 7.32
N ASP A 28 1.75 -34.14 7.34
CA ASP A 28 2.81 -35.13 7.37
C ASP A 28 2.82 -35.96 6.09
N GLY A 29 3.83 -36.84 5.92
CA GLY A 29 4.05 -37.55 4.67
C GLY A 29 2.91 -38.51 4.28
N ASP A 30 2.16 -39.04 5.24
CA ASP A 30 1.06 -39.98 5.01
C ASP A 30 -0.26 -39.22 4.86
N LEU A 31 -0.55 -38.26 5.74
CA LEU A 31 -1.73 -37.39 5.63
C LEU A 31 -1.81 -36.67 4.29
N ALA A 32 -0.70 -36.13 3.81
CA ALA A 32 -0.64 -35.41 2.55
C ALA A 32 -0.98 -36.25 1.30
N ARG A 33 -0.95 -37.59 1.40
CA ARG A 33 -1.33 -38.51 0.31
C ARG A 33 -2.80 -38.88 0.31
N GLU A 34 -3.44 -38.88 1.47
CA GLU A 34 -4.78 -39.45 1.64
C GLU A 34 -5.86 -38.40 1.91
N PHE A 35 -5.48 -37.22 2.37
CA PHE A 35 -6.42 -36.19 2.84
C PHE A 35 -7.43 -35.70 1.80
N ALA A 36 -7.13 -35.86 0.50
CA ALA A 36 -8.03 -35.46 -0.58
C ALA A 36 -9.17 -36.48 -0.82
N SER A 37 -9.08 -37.70 -0.22
CA SER A 37 -10.11 -38.75 -0.35
C SER A 37 -11.38 -38.35 0.39
N ARG A 38 -12.56 -38.65 -0.19
CA ARG A 38 -13.87 -38.48 0.44
C ARG A 38 -14.03 -39.35 1.68
N ASP A 39 -13.39 -40.55 1.71
CA ASP A 39 -13.49 -41.55 2.79
C ASP A 39 -12.53 -41.28 3.96
N PHE A 40 -11.63 -40.29 3.79
CA PHE A 40 -10.68 -39.93 4.83
C PHE A 40 -11.42 -39.34 6.05
N ASP A 41 -11.11 -39.84 7.26
CA ASP A 41 -11.68 -39.34 8.52
C ASP A 41 -10.91 -38.15 9.05
N ASP A 42 -11.55 -36.97 9.05
CA ASP A 42 -11.01 -35.71 9.52
C ASP A 42 -11.64 -35.22 10.83
N ARG A 43 -12.35 -36.05 11.55
CA ARG A 43 -13.08 -35.66 12.79
C ARG A 43 -12.15 -35.16 13.89
N ASP A 44 -10.93 -35.69 13.94
CA ASP A 44 -9.92 -35.29 14.92
C ASP A 44 -9.11 -34.06 14.52
N TRP A 45 -9.34 -33.50 13.32
CA TRP A 45 -8.66 -32.30 12.86
C TRP A 45 -9.20 -31.04 13.54
N SER A 46 -8.32 -30.03 13.70
CA SER A 46 -8.69 -28.73 14.25
C SER A 46 -9.72 -28.04 13.38
N GLU A 47 -10.65 -27.33 14.01
CA GLU A 47 -11.57 -26.48 13.30
C GLU A 47 -10.93 -25.08 13.10
N VAL A 48 -10.88 -24.60 11.87
CA VAL A 48 -10.34 -23.28 11.50
C VAL A 48 -11.39 -22.46 10.75
N THR A 49 -11.30 -21.15 10.87
CA THR A 49 -12.17 -20.25 10.11
C THR A 49 -11.50 -19.85 8.80
N VAL A 50 -12.21 -19.98 7.68
CA VAL A 50 -11.83 -19.45 6.36
C VAL A 50 -12.84 -18.37 5.97
N PRO A 51 -12.43 -17.18 5.51
CA PRO A 51 -11.05 -16.69 5.39
C PRO A 51 -10.31 -16.58 6.71
N GLY A 52 -9.04 -17.00 6.73
CA GLY A 52 -8.24 -16.98 7.94
C GLY A 52 -6.78 -17.39 7.73
N HIS A 53 -6.04 -17.33 8.82
CA HIS A 53 -4.65 -17.75 8.88
C HIS A 53 -4.49 -18.79 9.97
N TRP A 54 -3.83 -19.91 9.70
CA TRP A 54 -3.69 -21.00 10.69
C TRP A 54 -2.93 -20.60 11.94
N GLY A 55 -2.01 -19.62 11.85
CA GLY A 55 -1.25 -19.11 12.99
C GLY A 55 -2.10 -18.39 14.05
N THR A 56 -3.42 -18.26 13.86
CA THR A 56 -4.37 -17.81 14.90
C THR A 56 -4.91 -18.97 15.75
N HIS A 57 -4.63 -20.21 15.37
CA HIS A 57 -5.07 -21.42 16.05
C HIS A 57 -3.87 -22.06 16.78
N ALA A 58 -3.97 -22.23 18.09
CA ALA A 58 -2.84 -22.67 18.94
C ALA A 58 -2.20 -23.97 18.44
N GLU A 59 -3.01 -24.94 17.98
CA GLU A 59 -2.56 -26.26 17.51
C GLU A 59 -1.80 -26.20 16.17
N LEU A 60 -1.96 -25.12 15.41
CA LEU A 60 -1.35 -24.92 14.09
C LEU A 60 -0.33 -23.78 14.06
N ALA A 61 -0.20 -23.02 15.16
CA ALA A 61 0.60 -21.79 15.20
C ALA A 61 2.08 -22.02 14.88
N ASP A 62 2.61 -23.18 15.28
CA ASP A 62 4.00 -23.56 15.05
C ASP A 62 4.25 -24.29 13.73
N ALA A 63 3.24 -24.42 12.87
CA ALA A 63 3.39 -25.08 11.57
C ALA A 63 4.47 -24.38 10.73
N THR A 64 5.54 -25.11 10.39
CA THR A 64 6.66 -24.63 9.58
C THR A 64 6.58 -25.12 8.13
N GLY A 65 5.71 -26.07 7.85
CA GLY A 65 5.48 -26.70 6.54
C GLY A 65 4.12 -26.33 5.95
N SER A 66 3.52 -27.30 5.28
CA SER A 66 2.16 -27.18 4.75
C SER A 66 1.11 -27.46 5.81
N VAL A 67 -0.06 -26.83 5.65
CA VAL A 67 -1.27 -27.12 6.41
C VAL A 67 -2.35 -27.56 5.44
N LEU A 68 -2.97 -28.71 5.75
CA LEU A 68 -4.03 -29.32 4.97
C LEU A 68 -5.37 -28.73 5.44
N HIS A 69 -6.24 -28.40 4.50
CA HIS A 69 -7.57 -27.85 4.77
C HIS A 69 -8.62 -28.69 4.05
N ARG A 70 -9.77 -28.94 4.71
CA ARG A 70 -10.89 -29.69 4.13
C ARG A 70 -12.23 -29.02 4.41
N ARG A 71 -13.12 -29.03 3.41
CA ARG A 71 -14.48 -28.48 3.51
C ARG A 71 -15.44 -29.34 2.73
N ARG A 72 -16.49 -29.86 3.40
CA ARG A 72 -17.64 -30.47 2.74
C ARG A 72 -18.68 -29.41 2.45
N PHE A 73 -19.30 -29.48 1.28
CA PHE A 73 -20.33 -28.53 0.86
C PHE A 73 -21.26 -29.16 -0.16
N ASP A 74 -22.45 -28.59 -0.27
CA ASP A 74 -23.48 -29.06 -1.22
C ASP A 74 -23.67 -28.04 -2.34
N THR A 75 -23.99 -28.54 -3.53
CA THR A 75 -24.40 -27.72 -4.68
C THR A 75 -25.72 -28.24 -5.24
N ALA A 76 -26.51 -27.35 -5.84
CA ALA A 76 -27.65 -27.75 -6.62
C ALA A 76 -27.21 -28.46 -7.93
N PRO A 77 -28.03 -29.35 -8.50
CA PRO A 77 -27.75 -29.90 -9.82
C PRO A 77 -27.54 -28.81 -10.86
N LEU A 78 -26.45 -28.95 -11.64
CA LEU A 78 -26.11 -27.98 -12.67
C LEU A 78 -27.08 -28.04 -13.85
N ALA A 79 -27.69 -26.93 -14.23
CA ALA A 79 -28.59 -26.89 -15.38
C ALA A 79 -27.81 -27.13 -16.70
N ALA A 80 -28.48 -27.76 -17.67
CA ALA A 80 -27.88 -28.07 -18.96
C ALA A 80 -27.36 -26.81 -19.68
N GLY A 81 -26.14 -26.89 -20.18
CA GLY A 81 -25.46 -25.77 -20.88
C GLY A 81 -24.82 -24.73 -19.94
N ARG A 82 -24.94 -24.88 -18.63
CA ARG A 82 -24.21 -24.04 -17.66
C ARG A 82 -22.86 -24.65 -17.30
N ARG A 83 -21.95 -23.80 -16.82
CA ARG A 83 -20.61 -24.17 -16.35
C ARG A 83 -20.47 -23.72 -14.90
N ARG A 84 -19.74 -24.51 -14.11
CA ARG A 84 -19.49 -24.27 -12.69
C ARG A 84 -18.00 -24.09 -12.42
N PHE A 85 -17.67 -23.12 -11.56
CA PHE A 85 -16.31 -22.71 -11.27
C PHE A 85 -16.09 -22.59 -9.77
N LEU A 86 -14.98 -23.14 -9.29
CA LEU A 86 -14.44 -22.94 -7.95
C LEU A 86 -13.38 -21.83 -8.01
N THR A 87 -13.48 -20.80 -7.18
CA THR A 87 -12.49 -19.71 -7.09
C THR A 87 -11.99 -19.56 -5.67
N LEU A 88 -10.67 -19.60 -5.49
CA LEU A 88 -9.99 -19.20 -4.26
C LEU A 88 -9.45 -17.77 -4.51
N ASP A 89 -9.95 -16.76 -3.79
CA ASP A 89 -9.58 -15.36 -4.01
C ASP A 89 -8.20 -14.99 -3.48
N GLY A 90 -7.67 -15.78 -2.53
CA GLY A 90 -6.32 -15.60 -2.01
C GLY A 90 -5.87 -16.71 -1.09
N VAL A 91 -4.74 -17.32 -1.42
CA VAL A 91 -4.05 -18.35 -0.64
C VAL A 91 -2.64 -17.87 -0.33
N PHE A 92 -2.23 -17.86 0.92
CA PHE A 92 -0.91 -17.39 1.32
C PHE A 92 0.04 -18.56 1.64
N THR A 93 1.01 -18.91 0.76
CA THR A 93 1.40 -18.27 -0.50
C THR A 93 1.15 -19.16 -1.71
N GLN A 94 1.15 -20.47 -1.54
CA GLN A 94 0.93 -21.51 -2.55
C GLN A 94 -0.07 -22.51 -2.03
N GLY A 95 -0.86 -23.11 -2.91
CA GLY A 95 -1.78 -24.17 -2.54
C GLY A 95 -1.96 -25.14 -3.69
N ASP A 96 -2.10 -26.42 -3.36
CA ASP A 96 -2.59 -27.46 -4.25
C ASP A 96 -4.04 -27.75 -3.92
N VAL A 97 -4.89 -27.91 -4.93
CA VAL A 97 -6.34 -27.94 -4.79
C VAL A 97 -6.90 -29.22 -5.40
N TRP A 98 -7.75 -29.92 -4.63
CA TRP A 98 -8.49 -31.11 -5.05
C TRP A 98 -9.97 -30.93 -4.80
N LEU A 99 -10.78 -31.48 -5.67
CA LEU A 99 -12.22 -31.62 -5.48
C LEU A 99 -12.61 -33.09 -5.64
N ASP A 100 -13.23 -33.67 -4.63
CA ASP A 100 -13.70 -35.07 -4.64
C ASP A 100 -12.61 -36.12 -4.93
N GLY A 101 -11.35 -35.78 -4.58
CA GLY A 101 -10.17 -36.60 -4.86
C GLY A 101 -9.45 -36.24 -6.17
N ASP A 102 -10.08 -35.53 -7.08
CA ASP A 102 -9.48 -35.10 -8.33
C ASP A 102 -8.63 -33.83 -8.16
N TYR A 103 -7.40 -33.87 -8.66
CA TYR A 103 -6.48 -32.74 -8.62
C TYR A 103 -6.88 -31.67 -9.61
N LEU A 104 -7.19 -30.46 -9.13
CA LEU A 104 -7.60 -29.33 -9.97
C LEU A 104 -6.42 -28.47 -10.43
N GLY A 105 -5.37 -28.35 -9.61
CA GLY A 105 -4.19 -27.52 -9.92
C GLY A 105 -3.63 -26.76 -8.73
N THR A 106 -2.66 -25.86 -9.01
CA THR A 106 -1.95 -25.06 -8.00
C THR A 106 -2.41 -23.61 -7.97
N THR A 107 -2.27 -22.97 -6.79
CA THR A 107 -2.35 -21.52 -6.62
C THR A 107 -0.96 -20.96 -6.36
N GLU A 108 -0.67 -19.73 -6.82
CA GLU A 108 0.58 -19.03 -6.55
C GLU A 108 0.37 -17.52 -6.49
N GLY A 109 0.89 -16.89 -5.43
CA GLY A 109 0.75 -15.45 -5.17
C GLY A 109 -0.46 -15.14 -4.30
N TYR A 110 -0.18 -14.62 -3.10
CA TYR A 110 -1.15 -14.54 -2.01
C TYR A 110 -2.41 -13.72 -2.32
N PHE A 111 -2.32 -12.73 -3.21
CA PHE A 111 -3.44 -11.83 -3.58
C PHE A 111 -4.10 -12.21 -4.92
N THR A 112 -3.57 -13.22 -5.63
CA THR A 112 -4.06 -13.60 -6.96
C THR A 112 -5.22 -14.57 -6.87
N PRO A 113 -6.41 -14.26 -7.42
CA PRO A 113 -7.51 -15.22 -7.51
C PRO A 113 -7.17 -16.35 -8.48
N HIS A 114 -7.45 -17.59 -8.06
CA HIS A 114 -7.32 -18.80 -8.87
C HIS A 114 -8.68 -19.45 -9.05
N THR A 115 -9.02 -19.75 -10.29
CA THR A 115 -10.32 -20.32 -10.65
C THR A 115 -10.13 -21.61 -11.41
N PHE A 116 -10.84 -22.64 -10.98
CA PHE A 116 -10.86 -23.98 -11.57
C PHE A 116 -12.26 -24.28 -12.09
N GLU A 117 -12.37 -24.82 -13.30
CA GLU A 117 -13.66 -25.31 -13.80
C GLU A 117 -13.97 -26.67 -13.17
N ILE A 118 -15.15 -26.78 -12.60
CA ILE A 118 -15.64 -27.98 -11.91
C ILE A 118 -16.96 -28.46 -12.50
N THR A 119 -17.26 -28.11 -13.75
CA THR A 119 -18.49 -28.48 -14.48
C THR A 119 -18.67 -29.99 -14.56
N GLY A 120 -17.56 -30.77 -14.63
CA GLY A 120 -17.58 -32.24 -14.68
C GLY A 120 -17.93 -32.94 -13.38
N HIS A 121 -17.86 -32.24 -12.24
CA HIS A 121 -18.24 -32.78 -10.93
C HIS A 121 -19.75 -32.62 -10.74
N THR A 122 -20.50 -33.66 -11.06
CA THR A 122 -21.97 -33.65 -11.15
C THR A 122 -22.69 -34.05 -9.88
N ASP A 123 -21.98 -34.54 -8.88
CA ASP A 123 -22.55 -34.84 -7.57
C ASP A 123 -23.12 -33.59 -6.92
N THR A 124 -23.99 -33.77 -5.94
CA THR A 124 -24.54 -32.67 -5.13
C THR A 124 -23.73 -32.44 -3.87
N GLU A 125 -23.10 -33.46 -3.33
CA GLU A 125 -22.19 -33.36 -2.19
C GLU A 125 -20.75 -33.37 -2.67
N HIS A 126 -19.94 -32.44 -2.18
CA HIS A 126 -18.54 -32.27 -2.58
C HIS A 126 -17.62 -32.19 -1.37
N LEU A 127 -16.37 -32.64 -1.58
CA LEU A 127 -15.26 -32.43 -0.67
C LEU A 127 -14.19 -31.57 -1.38
N LEU A 128 -13.99 -30.36 -0.91
CA LEU A 128 -12.84 -29.52 -1.28
C LEU A 128 -11.69 -29.79 -0.32
N ALA A 129 -10.52 -30.12 -0.85
CA ALA A 129 -9.28 -30.31 -0.11
C ALA A 129 -8.20 -29.37 -0.66
N VAL A 130 -7.48 -28.69 0.23
CA VAL A 130 -6.46 -27.70 -0.14
C VAL A 130 -5.24 -27.89 0.77
N GLU A 131 -4.09 -28.20 0.18
CA GLU A 131 -2.81 -28.12 0.88
C GLU A 131 -2.28 -26.70 0.70
N VAL A 132 -1.97 -25.99 1.79
CA VAL A 132 -1.45 -24.63 1.75
C VAL A 132 -0.05 -24.61 2.32
N ALA A 133 0.93 -24.15 1.52
CA ALA A 133 2.32 -23.95 1.92
C ALA A 133 2.64 -22.47 2.08
N CYS A 134 3.28 -22.13 3.21
CA CYS A 134 3.83 -20.79 3.46
C CYS A 134 5.30 -20.93 3.93
N PRO A 135 6.22 -21.26 3.01
CA PRO A 135 7.62 -21.46 3.38
C PRO A 135 8.27 -20.16 3.83
N GLY A 136 9.04 -20.22 4.89
CA GLY A 136 9.92 -19.11 5.29
C GLY A 136 11.07 -18.91 4.28
N GLU A 137 11.52 -17.68 4.14
CA GLU A 137 12.66 -17.33 3.27
C GLU A 137 13.96 -17.38 4.08
N ALA A 138 14.71 -18.47 3.93
CA ALA A 138 15.98 -18.67 4.64
C ALA A 138 17.10 -17.70 4.18
N ASP A 139 17.12 -17.35 2.89
CA ASP A 139 18.06 -16.36 2.34
C ASP A 139 17.32 -15.12 1.82
N ARG A 140 17.31 -14.09 2.67
CA ARG A 140 16.65 -12.81 2.36
C ARG A 140 17.31 -12.02 1.23
N ARG A 141 18.51 -12.42 0.78
CA ARG A 141 19.19 -11.82 -0.38
C ARG A 141 18.84 -12.50 -1.71
N ALA A 142 18.24 -13.68 -1.64
CA ALA A 142 17.87 -14.48 -2.81
C ALA A 142 16.49 -15.15 -2.64
N LYS A 143 15.50 -14.37 -2.18
CA LYS A 143 14.11 -14.83 -1.95
C LYS A 143 13.49 -15.42 -3.21
N ARG A 144 12.59 -16.38 -3.03
CA ARG A 144 11.87 -17.05 -4.11
C ARG A 144 10.40 -16.66 -4.18
N GLY A 145 9.78 -16.44 -3.02
CA GLY A 145 8.39 -16.01 -2.89
C GLY A 145 8.21 -14.51 -3.11
N VAL A 146 7.14 -14.12 -3.81
CA VAL A 146 6.77 -12.71 -4.01
C VAL A 146 5.84 -12.31 -2.86
N THR A 147 6.43 -12.06 -1.69
CA THR A 147 5.72 -11.81 -0.43
C THR A 147 5.98 -10.42 0.16
N GLY A 148 6.98 -9.69 -0.36
CA GLY A 148 7.29 -8.34 0.05
C GLY A 148 7.53 -8.22 1.57
N VAL A 149 6.80 -7.32 2.22
CA VAL A 149 6.95 -7.02 3.67
C VAL A 149 6.70 -8.21 4.59
N PHE A 150 5.94 -9.23 4.15
CA PHE A 150 5.61 -10.39 4.99
C PHE A 150 6.80 -11.29 5.35
N SER A 151 7.98 -10.98 4.85
CA SER A 151 9.25 -11.63 5.20
C SER A 151 10.26 -10.67 5.81
N HIS A 152 9.84 -9.46 6.26
CA HIS A 152 10.73 -8.39 6.68
C HIS A 152 10.39 -7.81 8.06
N TRP A 153 11.39 -7.72 8.91
CA TRP A 153 11.31 -7.24 10.29
C TRP A 153 11.04 -5.74 10.44
N ASP A 154 11.39 -4.95 9.42
CA ASP A 154 11.25 -3.49 9.39
C ASP A 154 9.80 -3.01 9.24
N ALA A 155 8.93 -3.89 8.75
CA ALA A 155 7.53 -3.58 8.55
C ALA A 155 6.60 -4.36 9.49
N MET A 156 7.02 -5.53 9.99
CA MET A 156 6.21 -6.39 10.86
C MET A 156 7.06 -7.47 11.52
N ASP A 157 6.49 -8.14 12.54
CA ASP A 157 7.13 -9.31 13.14
C ASP A 157 7.23 -10.47 12.13
N PRO A 158 8.44 -10.93 11.76
CA PRO A 158 8.62 -12.05 10.84
C PRO A 158 8.04 -13.38 11.35
N ALA A 159 7.86 -13.52 12.67
CA ALA A 159 7.25 -14.70 13.28
C ALA A 159 5.72 -14.79 13.05
N ALA A 160 5.09 -13.72 12.58
CA ALA A 160 3.63 -13.67 12.39
C ALA A 160 3.10 -14.66 11.35
N ARG A 161 3.93 -15.16 10.45
CA ARG A 161 3.65 -16.20 9.43
C ARG A 161 2.20 -16.19 8.92
N PRO A 162 1.89 -15.46 7.84
CA PRO A 162 0.51 -15.23 7.40
C PRO A 162 -0.06 -16.38 6.53
N GLY A 163 0.37 -17.63 6.75
CA GLY A 163 -0.12 -18.78 5.98
C GLY A 163 -1.61 -19.06 6.19
N GLY A 164 -2.32 -19.41 5.11
CA GLY A 164 -3.73 -19.76 5.15
C GLY A 164 -4.52 -19.40 3.89
N ILE A 165 -5.80 -19.77 3.89
CA ILE A 165 -6.78 -19.34 2.89
C ILE A 165 -7.40 -18.04 3.44
N TRP A 166 -6.79 -16.90 3.09
CA TRP A 166 -7.06 -15.63 3.76
C TRP A 166 -8.13 -14.75 3.10
N ARG A 167 -8.62 -15.16 1.92
CA ARG A 167 -9.74 -14.53 1.20
C ARG A 167 -10.82 -15.55 0.90
N PRO A 168 -12.04 -15.11 0.54
CA PRO A 168 -13.18 -15.99 0.27
C PRO A 168 -12.89 -17.12 -0.71
N VAL A 169 -13.55 -18.24 -0.51
CA VAL A 169 -13.64 -19.36 -1.44
C VAL A 169 -15.07 -19.41 -1.98
N ARG A 170 -15.23 -19.45 -3.30
CA ARG A 170 -16.54 -19.31 -3.93
C ARG A 170 -16.76 -20.31 -5.03
N VAL A 171 -18.00 -20.80 -5.14
CA VAL A 171 -18.50 -21.56 -6.29
C VAL A 171 -19.48 -20.66 -7.05
N THR A 172 -19.26 -20.52 -8.36
CA THR A 172 -20.07 -19.67 -9.22
C THR A 172 -20.52 -20.42 -10.47
N GLU A 173 -21.68 -20.06 -11.01
CA GLU A 173 -22.19 -20.63 -12.25
C GLU A 173 -22.36 -19.57 -13.33
N THR A 174 -22.04 -19.94 -14.57
CA THR A 174 -22.24 -19.10 -15.74
C THR A 174 -23.00 -19.86 -16.83
N GLY A 175 -23.40 -19.19 -17.89
CA GLY A 175 -23.77 -19.85 -19.13
C GLY A 175 -22.54 -20.49 -19.82
N PRO A 176 -22.65 -20.82 -21.12
CA PRO A 176 -21.58 -21.52 -21.85
C PRO A 176 -20.29 -20.69 -22.00
N VAL A 177 -20.39 -19.36 -21.88
CA VAL A 177 -19.27 -18.43 -22.02
C VAL A 177 -19.11 -17.62 -20.73
N ARG A 178 -17.89 -17.56 -20.21
CA ARG A 178 -17.55 -16.86 -18.96
C ARG A 178 -16.66 -15.66 -19.22
N ILE A 179 -16.90 -14.55 -18.51
CA ILE A 179 -15.96 -13.44 -18.40
C ILE A 179 -14.93 -13.79 -17.30
N ALA A 180 -13.81 -14.39 -17.72
CA ALA A 180 -12.78 -14.85 -16.79
C ALA A 180 -12.05 -13.69 -16.09
N ARG A 181 -11.87 -12.55 -16.79
CA ARG A 181 -11.26 -11.31 -16.24
C ARG A 181 -11.79 -10.08 -16.95
N LEU A 182 -12.02 -9.04 -16.18
CA LEU A 182 -12.34 -7.70 -16.66
C LEU A 182 -11.32 -6.72 -16.09
N ARG A 183 -10.69 -5.91 -16.95
CA ARG A 183 -9.87 -4.77 -16.58
C ARG A 183 -10.42 -3.52 -17.24
N ALA A 184 -10.61 -2.45 -16.46
CA ALA A 184 -10.99 -1.15 -16.96
C ALA A 184 -9.93 -0.11 -16.55
N ILE A 185 -9.35 0.58 -17.53
CA ILE A 185 -8.34 1.62 -17.31
C ILE A 185 -8.86 2.92 -17.90
N CYS A 186 -8.97 3.96 -17.07
CA CYS A 186 -9.22 5.31 -17.55
C CYS A 186 -7.97 5.84 -18.24
N THR A 187 -8.03 6.05 -19.54
CA THR A 187 -6.88 6.53 -20.35
C THR A 187 -6.99 8.00 -20.72
N GLU A 188 -8.17 8.59 -20.58
CA GLU A 188 -8.44 10.00 -20.84
C GLU A 188 -9.59 10.49 -19.96
N ALA A 189 -9.46 11.68 -19.39
CA ALA A 189 -10.49 12.34 -18.59
C ALA A 189 -10.40 13.86 -18.71
N THR A 190 -10.92 14.39 -19.83
CA THR A 190 -11.11 15.83 -20.03
C THR A 190 -12.51 16.26 -19.55
N GLU A 191 -12.85 17.53 -19.68
CA GLU A 191 -14.19 18.03 -19.40
C GLU A 191 -15.20 17.52 -20.41
N GLU A 192 -14.77 17.33 -21.67
CA GLU A 192 -15.64 16.93 -22.77
C GLU A 192 -15.72 15.41 -22.92
N ARG A 193 -14.64 14.69 -22.59
CA ARG A 193 -14.53 13.26 -22.89
C ARG A 193 -13.78 12.48 -21.83
N GLY A 194 -14.36 11.33 -21.45
CA GLY A 194 -13.68 10.24 -20.74
C GLY A 194 -13.51 9.04 -21.64
N ARG A 195 -12.42 8.31 -21.51
CA ARG A 195 -12.17 7.05 -22.22
C ARG A 195 -11.74 5.96 -21.28
N LEU A 196 -12.49 4.84 -21.30
CA LEU A 196 -12.13 3.60 -20.61
C LEU A 196 -11.62 2.58 -21.64
N LEU A 197 -10.41 2.06 -21.39
CA LEU A 197 -9.88 0.91 -22.11
C LEU A 197 -10.28 -0.35 -21.34
N LEU A 198 -11.26 -1.08 -21.88
CA LEU A 198 -11.63 -2.39 -21.34
C LEU A 198 -10.75 -3.48 -21.95
N THR A 199 -10.26 -4.38 -21.11
CA THR A 199 -9.67 -5.65 -21.55
C THR A 199 -10.45 -6.77 -20.91
N VAL A 200 -11.24 -7.45 -21.72
CA VAL A 200 -12.10 -8.56 -21.31
C VAL A 200 -11.45 -9.87 -21.76
N ARG A 201 -11.23 -10.76 -20.82
CA ARG A 201 -10.83 -12.14 -21.12
C ARG A 201 -12.03 -13.04 -20.99
N VAL A 202 -12.44 -13.60 -22.11
CA VAL A 202 -13.63 -14.44 -22.23
C VAL A 202 -13.18 -15.89 -22.44
N ASP A 203 -13.76 -16.80 -21.67
CA ASP A 203 -13.54 -18.25 -21.81
C ASP A 203 -14.80 -18.89 -22.40
N ALA A 204 -14.67 -19.43 -23.62
CA ALA A 204 -15.75 -20.08 -24.37
C ALA A 204 -15.81 -21.62 -24.20
N GLY A 205 -15.13 -22.15 -23.17
CA GLY A 205 -15.08 -23.59 -22.93
C GLY A 205 -14.22 -24.37 -23.93
N THR A 206 -14.36 -25.67 -23.93
CA THR A 206 -13.54 -26.61 -24.73
C THR A 206 -14.27 -27.15 -25.96
N THR A 207 -15.48 -26.67 -26.26
CA THR A 207 -16.25 -27.11 -27.43
C THR A 207 -15.51 -26.75 -28.72
N GLU A 208 -15.34 -27.69 -29.63
CA GLU A 208 -14.74 -27.42 -30.93
C GLU A 208 -15.59 -26.42 -31.73
N GLY A 209 -14.93 -25.53 -32.46
CA GLY A 209 -15.57 -24.52 -33.28
C GLY A 209 -15.51 -23.10 -32.73
N THR A 210 -16.43 -22.28 -33.16
CA THR A 210 -16.55 -20.88 -32.72
C THR A 210 -17.93 -20.61 -32.12
N THR A 211 -17.95 -19.86 -31.03
CA THR A 211 -19.18 -19.36 -30.40
C THR A 211 -19.41 -17.91 -30.79
N ARG A 212 -20.61 -17.56 -31.25
CA ARG A 212 -21.00 -16.17 -31.49
C ARG A 212 -21.66 -15.60 -30.24
N GLY A 213 -21.31 -14.37 -29.90
CA GLY A 213 -21.93 -13.68 -28.79
C GLY A 213 -21.90 -12.16 -28.96
N SER A 214 -22.52 -11.46 -28.06
CA SER A 214 -22.51 -10.00 -28.00
C SER A 214 -22.00 -9.55 -26.63
N LEU A 215 -20.98 -8.67 -26.61
CA LEU A 215 -20.51 -7.98 -25.41
C LEU A 215 -21.21 -6.61 -25.31
N THR A 216 -21.84 -6.35 -24.18
CA THR A 216 -22.41 -5.05 -23.84
C THR A 216 -21.65 -4.47 -22.66
N ALA A 217 -21.20 -3.22 -22.77
CA ALA A 217 -20.63 -2.46 -21.69
C ALA A 217 -21.50 -1.25 -21.37
N THR A 218 -21.91 -1.13 -20.12
CA THR A 218 -22.73 -0.04 -19.61
C THR A 218 -21.94 0.72 -18.56
N VAL A 219 -21.94 2.05 -18.63
CA VAL A 219 -21.37 2.93 -17.60
C VAL A 219 -22.49 3.79 -17.03
N THR A 220 -22.68 3.74 -15.72
CA THR A 220 -23.63 4.57 -15.00
C THR A 220 -22.91 5.55 -14.08
N GLY A 221 -23.44 6.75 -13.97
CA GLY A 221 -22.89 7.81 -13.11
C GLY A 221 -23.16 7.60 -11.62
N PRO A 222 -22.64 8.47 -10.77
CA PRO A 222 -22.82 8.38 -9.30
C PRO A 222 -24.30 8.55 -8.88
N ASP A 223 -25.13 9.14 -9.70
CA ASP A 223 -26.58 9.30 -9.53
C ASP A 223 -27.40 8.12 -10.07
N GLY A 224 -26.72 7.09 -10.62
CA GLY A 224 -27.35 5.94 -11.27
C GLY A 224 -27.81 6.22 -12.72
N GLY A 225 -27.61 7.42 -13.24
CA GLY A 225 -27.92 7.78 -14.62
C GLY A 225 -27.00 7.09 -15.63
N LEU A 226 -27.56 6.65 -16.77
CA LEU A 226 -26.79 6.05 -17.85
C LEU A 226 -25.90 7.11 -18.51
N LEU A 227 -24.58 6.91 -18.49
CA LEU A 227 -23.60 7.77 -19.17
C LEU A 227 -23.31 7.28 -20.60
N THR A 228 -23.13 5.97 -20.77
CA THR A 228 -22.92 5.37 -22.09
C THR A 228 -23.27 3.89 -22.10
N LEU A 229 -23.68 3.40 -23.25
CA LEU A 229 -23.87 1.98 -23.57
C LEU A 229 -23.16 1.71 -24.89
N ALA A 230 -22.28 0.71 -24.87
CA ALA A 230 -21.58 0.27 -26.06
C ALA A 230 -21.76 -1.24 -26.22
N GLN A 231 -22.01 -1.68 -27.46
CA GLN A 231 -22.23 -3.07 -27.81
C GLN A 231 -21.26 -3.51 -28.91
N ARG A 232 -20.84 -4.78 -28.85
CA ARG A 232 -19.93 -5.36 -29.82
C ARG A 232 -20.19 -6.83 -30.03
N ASP A 233 -20.45 -7.23 -31.25
CA ASP A 233 -20.50 -8.64 -31.62
C ASP A 233 -19.11 -9.25 -31.63
N VAL A 234 -19.02 -10.47 -31.13
CA VAL A 234 -17.76 -11.22 -31.00
C VAL A 234 -17.90 -12.63 -31.52
N VAL A 235 -16.83 -13.13 -32.12
CA VAL A 235 -16.68 -14.53 -32.50
C VAL A 235 -15.54 -15.10 -31.64
N LEU A 236 -15.86 -16.07 -30.80
CA LEU A 236 -14.98 -16.63 -29.79
C LEU A 236 -14.50 -17.99 -30.23
N ALA A 237 -13.20 -18.20 -30.28
CA ALA A 237 -12.62 -19.54 -30.43
C ALA A 237 -12.77 -20.33 -29.11
N ALA A 238 -12.69 -21.65 -29.18
CA ALA A 238 -12.63 -22.50 -27.99
C ALA A 238 -11.52 -22.01 -27.02
N GLY A 239 -11.78 -22.06 -25.71
CA GLY A 239 -10.87 -21.62 -24.67
C GLY A 239 -10.83 -20.10 -24.49
N SER A 240 -9.65 -19.57 -24.18
CA SER A 240 -9.48 -18.18 -23.72
C SER A 240 -9.28 -17.17 -24.86
N ASN A 241 -10.19 -16.21 -24.94
CA ASN A 241 -10.18 -15.11 -25.91
C ASN A 241 -9.87 -13.79 -25.19
N ARG A 242 -9.06 -12.90 -25.81
CA ARG A 242 -8.78 -11.56 -25.29
C ARG A 242 -9.40 -10.51 -26.21
N ILE A 243 -10.28 -9.69 -25.66
CA ILE A 243 -10.95 -8.61 -26.37
C ILE A 243 -10.51 -7.30 -25.73
N ALA A 244 -9.92 -6.41 -26.52
CA ALA A 244 -9.62 -5.05 -26.11
C ALA A 244 -10.65 -4.12 -26.76
N TRP A 245 -11.23 -3.23 -25.96
CA TRP A 245 -12.32 -2.37 -26.37
C TRP A 245 -12.25 -1.02 -25.65
N ALA A 246 -12.18 0.05 -26.41
CA ALA A 246 -12.25 1.41 -25.86
C ALA A 246 -13.70 1.90 -25.93
N ILE A 247 -14.18 2.43 -24.82
CA ILE A 247 -15.50 3.09 -24.74
C ILE A 247 -15.31 4.54 -24.32
N ASP A 248 -16.06 5.43 -24.98
CA ASP A 248 -16.03 6.85 -24.70
C ASP A 248 -17.27 7.27 -23.90
N VAL A 249 -17.08 8.20 -22.98
CA VAL A 249 -18.14 8.83 -22.17
C VAL A 249 -18.06 10.31 -22.38
N GLU A 250 -19.17 10.93 -22.81
CA GLU A 250 -19.25 12.37 -22.96
C GLU A 250 -19.41 13.06 -21.61
N ARG A 251 -18.65 14.13 -21.40
CA ARG A 251 -18.66 14.94 -20.18
C ARG A 251 -18.70 14.12 -18.89
N PRO A 252 -17.68 13.23 -18.64
CA PRO A 252 -17.68 12.35 -17.50
C PRO A 252 -17.56 13.14 -16.20
N PRO A 253 -18.19 12.67 -15.10
CA PRO A 253 -17.90 13.21 -13.78
C PRO A 253 -16.45 12.87 -13.40
N ARG A 254 -15.59 13.90 -13.25
CA ARG A 254 -14.17 13.71 -13.00
C ARG A 254 -13.89 13.49 -11.52
N TRP A 255 -13.18 12.40 -11.21
CA TRP A 255 -12.68 12.11 -9.86
C TRP A 255 -11.44 12.95 -9.55
N TRP A 256 -11.35 13.45 -8.31
CA TRP A 256 -10.26 14.28 -7.83
C TRP A 256 -9.69 13.78 -6.50
N PRO A 257 -8.38 13.99 -6.23
CA PRO A 257 -7.89 13.93 -4.84
C PRO A 257 -8.59 14.98 -4.00
N TRP A 258 -8.72 14.67 -2.74
CA TRP A 258 -9.55 15.46 -1.81
C TRP A 258 -9.23 16.97 -1.72
N ARG A 259 -7.96 17.37 -1.95
CA ARG A 259 -7.58 18.79 -1.97
C ARG A 259 -8.07 19.51 -3.22
N LEU A 260 -8.32 18.79 -4.28
CA LEU A 260 -8.59 19.37 -5.60
C LEU A 260 -10.06 19.31 -6.00
N GLY A 261 -10.87 18.44 -5.40
CA GLY A 261 -12.28 18.35 -5.73
C GLY A 261 -12.99 17.12 -5.15
N GLU A 262 -14.10 16.74 -5.78
CA GLU A 262 -14.97 15.65 -5.36
C GLU A 262 -14.53 14.29 -5.92
N GLN A 263 -15.11 13.20 -5.38
CA GLN A 263 -14.76 11.81 -5.70
C GLN A 263 -15.94 11.05 -6.35
N PRO A 264 -16.49 11.52 -7.48
CA PRO A 264 -17.54 10.79 -8.16
C PRO A 264 -17.05 9.47 -8.71
N ARG A 265 -17.80 8.39 -8.47
CA ARG A 265 -17.49 7.04 -8.95
C ARG A 265 -18.59 6.56 -9.87
N CYS A 266 -18.20 5.88 -10.94
CA CYS A 266 -19.08 5.33 -11.95
C CYS A 266 -19.06 3.81 -11.88
N ASP A 267 -20.22 3.18 -12.03
CA ASP A 267 -20.32 1.72 -12.13
C ASP A 267 -20.19 1.30 -13.60
N VAL A 268 -19.38 0.27 -13.83
CA VAL A 268 -19.15 -0.34 -15.15
C VAL A 268 -19.63 -1.76 -15.10
N THR A 269 -20.62 -2.09 -15.92
CA THR A 269 -21.14 -3.45 -16.10
C THR A 269 -20.74 -3.95 -17.47
N VAL A 270 -20.19 -5.15 -17.55
CA VAL A 270 -19.90 -5.84 -18.82
C VAL A 270 -20.63 -7.17 -18.83
N THR A 271 -21.51 -7.35 -19.80
CA THR A 271 -22.33 -8.55 -19.99
C THR A 271 -21.93 -9.25 -21.28
N ILE A 272 -21.85 -10.57 -21.26
CA ILE A 272 -21.73 -11.41 -22.46
C ILE A 272 -23.02 -12.20 -22.69
N GLU A 273 -23.60 -12.04 -23.87
CA GLU A 273 -24.78 -12.81 -24.30
C GLU A 273 -24.39 -13.82 -25.39
N VAL A 274 -24.99 -14.99 -25.32
CA VAL A 274 -24.90 -16.07 -26.32
C VAL A 274 -26.32 -16.49 -26.70
N ASP A 275 -26.62 -16.52 -27.97
CA ASP A 275 -27.95 -16.84 -28.49
C ASP A 275 -29.11 -15.98 -27.86
N GLY A 276 -28.79 -14.72 -27.54
CA GLY A 276 -29.73 -13.77 -26.93
C GLY A 276 -29.98 -13.99 -25.42
N VAL A 277 -29.20 -14.86 -24.78
CA VAL A 277 -29.28 -15.13 -23.33
C VAL A 277 -28.02 -14.68 -22.66
N VAL A 278 -28.15 -13.99 -21.51
CA VAL A 278 -26.99 -13.59 -20.69
C VAL A 278 -26.23 -14.83 -20.20
N SER A 279 -24.97 -14.94 -20.63
CA SER A 279 -24.08 -16.03 -20.23
C SER A 279 -23.27 -15.71 -18.99
N ASP A 280 -22.72 -14.50 -18.87
CA ASP A 280 -22.00 -14.03 -17.68
C ASP A 280 -22.00 -12.49 -17.64
N GLU A 281 -21.83 -11.95 -16.43
CA GLU A 281 -21.80 -10.53 -16.17
C GLU A 281 -20.73 -10.19 -15.13
N ARG A 282 -20.06 -9.06 -15.32
CA ARG A 282 -19.07 -8.52 -14.37
C ARG A 282 -19.32 -7.05 -14.11
N HIS A 283 -19.18 -6.69 -12.84
CA HIS A 283 -19.31 -5.32 -12.37
C HIS A 283 -18.01 -4.84 -11.76
N LEU A 284 -17.68 -3.57 -11.96
CA LEU A 284 -16.63 -2.87 -11.24
C LEU A 284 -16.99 -1.39 -11.11
N ARG A 285 -16.37 -0.71 -10.17
CA ARG A 285 -16.54 0.72 -9.94
C ARG A 285 -15.24 1.46 -10.27
N THR A 286 -15.34 2.56 -11.01
CA THR A 286 -14.18 3.36 -11.43
C THR A 286 -14.45 4.86 -11.29
N GLY A 287 -13.44 5.68 -11.58
CA GLY A 287 -13.55 7.13 -11.68
C GLY A 287 -12.76 7.64 -12.88
N PHE A 288 -13.28 8.71 -13.51
CA PHE A 288 -12.60 9.35 -14.62
C PHE A 288 -11.59 10.37 -14.11
N ARG A 289 -10.32 10.11 -14.32
CA ARG A 289 -9.23 11.03 -13.96
C ARG A 289 -7.99 10.77 -14.81
N GLU A 290 -7.16 11.79 -14.93
CA GLU A 290 -5.83 11.71 -15.50
C GLU A 290 -4.80 12.06 -14.42
N VAL A 291 -3.86 11.14 -14.12
CA VAL A 291 -2.72 11.41 -13.23
C VAL A 291 -1.44 11.32 -14.05
N ARG A 292 -0.63 12.37 -14.01
CA ARG A 292 0.67 12.41 -14.68
C ARG A 292 1.76 12.72 -13.66
N VAL A 293 2.86 11.95 -13.72
CA VAL A 293 4.06 12.19 -12.93
C VAL A 293 5.23 12.35 -13.90
N ARG A 294 5.80 13.56 -13.97
CA ARG A 294 6.96 13.87 -14.82
C ARG A 294 8.07 14.47 -13.97
N ASP A 295 9.19 13.82 -13.90
CA ASP A 295 10.30 14.25 -13.03
C ASP A 295 9.84 14.46 -11.57
N TRP A 296 8.95 13.58 -11.07
CA TRP A 296 8.30 13.66 -9.76
C TRP A 296 7.40 14.88 -9.53
N ARG A 297 7.07 15.63 -10.56
CA ARG A 297 6.01 16.65 -10.52
C ARG A 297 4.70 15.99 -10.90
N TRP A 298 3.73 16.15 -10.02
CA TRP A 298 2.42 15.53 -10.12
C TRP A 298 1.40 16.52 -10.68
N THR A 299 0.57 16.04 -11.59
CA THR A 299 -0.65 16.72 -12.00
C THR A 299 -1.82 15.75 -12.00
N VAL A 300 -2.97 16.20 -11.53
CA VAL A 300 -4.24 15.45 -11.59
C VAL A 300 -5.25 16.29 -12.36
N ASN A 301 -5.79 15.72 -13.45
CA ASN A 301 -6.68 16.41 -14.38
C ASN A 301 -6.14 17.78 -14.85
N GLY A 302 -4.82 17.88 -15.00
CA GLY A 302 -4.12 19.10 -15.39
C GLY A 302 -3.69 20.01 -14.24
N GLU A 303 -4.26 19.85 -13.03
CA GLU A 303 -3.93 20.68 -11.87
C GLU A 303 -2.66 20.17 -11.17
N PRO A 304 -1.69 21.04 -10.83
CA PRO A 304 -0.50 20.64 -10.11
C PRO A 304 -0.82 20.26 -8.66
N LEU A 305 -0.11 19.25 -8.15
CA LEU A 305 -0.21 18.79 -6.78
C LEU A 305 1.18 18.57 -6.20
N PHE A 306 1.49 19.22 -5.06
CA PHE A 306 2.62 18.82 -4.22
C PHE A 306 2.16 17.70 -3.31
N VAL A 307 2.67 16.49 -3.50
CA VAL A 307 2.17 15.29 -2.82
C VAL A 307 2.78 15.15 -1.42
N MET A 308 1.94 15.18 -0.41
CA MET A 308 2.30 14.87 0.98
C MET A 308 1.77 13.49 1.32
N GLY A 309 2.67 12.54 1.58
CA GLY A 309 2.30 11.14 1.77
C GLY A 309 3.01 10.45 2.91
N THR A 310 2.62 9.19 3.11
CA THR A 310 3.23 8.28 4.07
C THR A 310 3.30 6.87 3.53
N ASN A 311 4.20 6.04 4.09
CA ASN A 311 4.27 4.62 3.80
C ASN A 311 3.34 3.85 4.73
N LEU A 312 2.57 2.94 4.17
CA LEU A 312 1.60 2.13 4.89
C LEU A 312 2.00 0.65 4.83
N ALA A 313 2.27 0.08 6.00
CA ALA A 313 2.39 -1.37 6.20
C ALA A 313 1.01 -2.04 6.16
N PRO A 314 0.92 -3.39 6.13
CA PRO A 314 -0.37 -4.07 6.29
C PRO A 314 -1.08 -3.63 7.59
N THR A 315 -2.42 -3.50 7.57
CA THR A 315 -3.19 -3.11 8.76
C THR A 315 -2.97 -4.06 9.93
N ARG A 316 -2.84 -5.37 9.63
CA ARG A 316 -2.46 -6.43 10.59
C ARG A 316 -1.45 -7.37 9.93
N PRO A 317 -0.57 -8.04 10.69
CA PRO A 317 0.41 -8.98 10.12
C PRO A 317 -0.24 -10.13 9.38
N ARG A 318 -1.40 -10.57 9.84
CA ARG A 318 -2.28 -11.55 9.23
C ARG A 318 -3.45 -10.82 8.58
N LEU A 319 -3.41 -10.67 7.27
CA LEU A 319 -4.34 -9.82 6.49
C LEU A 319 -5.83 -10.11 6.77
N ALA A 320 -6.20 -11.37 6.95
CA ALA A 320 -7.59 -11.75 7.26
C ALA A 320 -8.03 -11.35 8.68
N ALA A 321 -7.10 -11.07 9.58
CA ALA A 321 -7.41 -10.64 10.94
C ALA A 321 -7.86 -9.17 11.02
N ALA A 322 -7.58 -8.36 9.99
CA ALA A 322 -8.08 -7.00 9.92
C ALA A 322 -9.54 -6.98 9.50
N SER A 323 -10.38 -6.19 10.18
CA SER A 323 -11.74 -5.94 9.73
C SER A 323 -11.75 -4.92 8.57
N ALA A 324 -12.87 -4.84 7.84
CA ALA A 324 -13.06 -3.85 6.78
C ALA A 324 -12.97 -2.41 7.33
N GLU A 325 -13.53 -2.20 8.51
CA GLU A 325 -13.53 -0.93 9.22
C GLU A 325 -12.12 -0.52 9.66
N GLU A 326 -11.31 -1.45 10.19
CA GLU A 326 -9.91 -1.17 10.55
C GLU A 326 -9.09 -0.77 9.33
N VAL A 327 -9.27 -1.45 8.21
CA VAL A 327 -8.56 -1.14 6.96
C VAL A 327 -8.97 0.23 6.40
N ALA A 328 -10.26 0.55 6.42
CA ALA A 328 -10.78 1.86 6.00
C ALA A 328 -10.28 2.97 6.95
N ARG A 329 -10.21 2.70 8.26
CA ARG A 329 -9.74 3.63 9.27
C ARG A 329 -8.30 4.09 9.04
N ASP A 330 -7.42 3.25 8.53
CA ASP A 330 -6.04 3.64 8.18
C ASP A 330 -6.03 4.76 7.11
N VAL A 331 -6.92 4.68 6.12
CA VAL A 331 -7.06 5.71 5.08
C VAL A 331 -7.71 6.99 5.62
N GLU A 332 -8.71 6.86 6.50
CA GLU A 332 -9.33 8.00 7.19
C GLU A 332 -8.31 8.77 8.02
N LEU A 333 -7.50 8.06 8.82
CA LEU A 333 -6.45 8.67 9.65
C LEU A 333 -5.39 9.37 8.80
N ALA A 334 -5.04 8.80 7.64
CA ALA A 334 -4.14 9.47 6.69
C ALA A 334 -4.77 10.77 6.15
N ARG A 335 -6.05 10.75 5.82
CA ARG A 335 -6.81 11.93 5.40
C ARG A 335 -6.90 12.99 6.52
N GLU A 336 -7.17 12.55 7.77
CA GLU A 336 -7.18 13.42 8.96
C GLU A 336 -5.80 14.05 9.23
N ALA A 337 -4.72 13.29 8.96
CA ALA A 337 -3.34 13.79 8.99
C ALA A 337 -3.00 14.73 7.82
N GLN A 338 -3.98 15.15 7.02
CA GLN A 338 -3.81 16.04 5.87
C GLN A 338 -2.90 15.46 4.76
N LEU A 339 -2.83 14.15 4.64
CA LEU A 339 -2.03 13.49 3.61
C LEU A 339 -2.82 13.33 2.30
N ASP A 340 -2.12 13.44 1.18
CA ASP A 340 -2.66 13.30 -0.16
C ASP A 340 -2.52 11.87 -0.67
N LEU A 341 -1.54 11.11 -0.13
CA LEU A 341 -1.14 9.82 -0.66
C LEU A 341 -0.72 8.86 0.44
N VAL A 342 -1.10 7.59 0.26
CA VAL A 342 -0.52 6.46 0.97
C VAL A 342 0.26 5.58 0.00
N ARG A 343 1.51 5.25 0.32
CA ARG A 343 2.28 4.24 -0.39
C ARG A 343 2.03 2.90 0.28
N VAL A 344 1.37 1.99 -0.43
CA VAL A 344 1.17 0.60 0.00
C VAL A 344 2.50 -0.12 -0.18
N HIS A 345 3.30 -0.12 0.90
CA HIS A 345 4.72 -0.45 0.89
C HIS A 345 4.94 -1.94 0.71
N ALA A 346 5.46 -2.32 -0.45
CA ALA A 346 5.84 -3.68 -0.83
C ALA A 346 4.80 -4.77 -0.49
N HIS A 347 3.49 -4.44 -0.56
CA HIS A 347 2.41 -5.44 -0.45
C HIS A 347 1.19 -5.06 -1.31
N VAL A 348 0.26 -6.00 -1.44
CA VAL A 348 -1.09 -5.74 -1.95
C VAL A 348 -2.03 -5.90 -0.77
N ALA A 349 -2.74 -4.83 -0.43
CA ALA A 349 -3.64 -4.78 0.71
C ALA A 349 -5.00 -5.46 0.42
N ARG A 350 -5.88 -5.47 1.41
CA ARG A 350 -7.28 -5.85 1.26
C ARG A 350 -8.01 -4.85 0.35
N PRO A 351 -9.07 -5.29 -0.37
CA PRO A 351 -9.84 -4.42 -1.29
C PRO A 351 -10.39 -3.16 -0.61
N GLU A 352 -10.77 -3.26 0.66
CA GLU A 352 -11.38 -2.19 1.43
C GLU A 352 -10.48 -0.95 1.55
N LEU A 353 -9.14 -1.12 1.50
CA LEU A 353 -8.20 0.00 1.47
C LEU A 353 -8.38 0.85 0.21
N TYR A 354 -8.47 0.22 -0.94
CA TYR A 354 -8.59 0.91 -2.23
C TYR A 354 -9.98 1.54 -2.38
N GLU A 355 -11.02 0.86 -1.90
CA GLU A 355 -12.40 1.40 -1.88
C GLU A 355 -12.49 2.64 -0.98
N ALA A 356 -11.87 2.62 0.19
CA ALA A 356 -11.79 3.77 1.09
C ALA A 356 -10.98 4.91 0.47
N ALA A 357 -9.85 4.61 -0.17
CA ALA A 357 -9.01 5.59 -0.85
C ALA A 357 -9.77 6.27 -2.01
N ASP A 358 -10.53 5.49 -2.80
CA ASP A 358 -11.39 6.01 -3.86
C ASP A 358 -12.48 6.93 -3.32
N ALA A 359 -13.08 6.58 -2.19
CA ALA A 359 -14.16 7.35 -1.56
C ALA A 359 -13.67 8.63 -0.90
N LEU A 360 -12.48 8.59 -0.29
CA LEU A 360 -11.92 9.69 0.48
C LEU A 360 -11.01 10.61 -0.34
N GLY A 361 -10.70 10.24 -1.59
CA GLY A 361 -9.81 11.03 -2.44
C GLY A 361 -8.34 10.97 -2.04
N VAL A 362 -7.92 9.90 -1.39
CA VAL A 362 -6.51 9.67 -1.04
C VAL A 362 -5.85 8.89 -2.18
N LEU A 363 -4.76 9.42 -2.73
CA LEU A 363 -3.99 8.73 -3.76
C LEU A 363 -3.27 7.50 -3.19
N VAL A 364 -3.08 6.50 -4.03
CA VAL A 364 -2.34 5.28 -3.70
C VAL A 364 -1.13 5.12 -4.62
N TRP A 365 0.05 5.05 -4.04
CA TRP A 365 1.24 4.52 -4.68
C TRP A 365 1.31 3.04 -4.37
N GLN A 366 1.19 2.18 -5.38
CA GLN A 366 1.11 0.73 -5.22
C GLN A 366 2.43 0.07 -5.59
N ASP A 367 3.09 -0.54 -4.62
CA ASP A 367 4.24 -1.40 -4.85
C ASP A 367 3.80 -2.83 -5.22
N LEU A 368 4.52 -3.48 -6.14
CA LEU A 368 4.49 -4.94 -6.22
C LEU A 368 5.17 -5.52 -4.96
N PRO A 369 4.72 -6.67 -4.41
CA PRO A 369 5.33 -7.28 -3.23
C PRO A 369 6.77 -7.78 -3.46
N LEU A 370 7.65 -6.87 -3.82
CA LEU A 370 9.09 -7.09 -3.97
C LEU A 370 9.86 -6.09 -3.10
N GLN A 371 10.73 -6.62 -2.24
CA GLN A 371 11.61 -5.85 -1.36
C GLN A 371 12.96 -6.54 -1.24
N TRP A 372 14.06 -5.81 -1.43
CA TRP A 372 15.46 -6.26 -1.38
C TRP A 372 15.80 -7.32 -2.45
N GLY A 373 16.49 -8.43 -2.08
CA GLY A 373 17.04 -9.37 -3.04
C GLY A 373 16.16 -10.57 -3.40
N TYR A 374 16.15 -10.96 -4.67
CA TYR A 374 15.40 -12.10 -5.19
C TYR A 374 16.25 -13.03 -6.04
N ALA A 375 15.97 -14.33 -5.98
CA ALA A 375 16.54 -15.34 -6.85
C ALA A 375 16.01 -15.22 -8.29
N ARG A 376 16.72 -15.78 -9.26
CA ARG A 376 16.32 -15.75 -10.69
C ARG A 376 14.97 -16.43 -10.95
N SER A 377 14.60 -17.43 -10.15
CA SER A 377 13.31 -18.12 -10.21
C SER A 377 12.11 -17.20 -9.95
N ALA A 378 12.25 -16.13 -9.15
CA ALA A 378 11.19 -15.20 -8.82
C ALA A 378 10.68 -14.38 -10.01
N ARG A 379 11.44 -14.28 -11.13
CA ARG A 379 11.08 -13.41 -12.27
C ARG A 379 9.74 -13.77 -12.91
N ARG A 380 9.50 -15.05 -13.19
CA ARG A 380 8.23 -15.47 -13.83
C ARG A 380 7.02 -15.26 -12.92
N PRO A 381 7.05 -15.70 -11.65
CA PRO A 381 6.03 -15.35 -10.66
C PRO A 381 5.77 -13.85 -10.56
N ALA A 382 6.80 -13.03 -10.37
CA ALA A 382 6.66 -11.59 -10.24
C ALA A 382 5.98 -10.93 -11.45
N VAL A 383 6.35 -11.34 -12.68
CA VAL A 383 5.72 -10.82 -13.91
C VAL A 383 4.25 -11.25 -14.02
N ARG A 384 3.89 -12.48 -13.59
CA ARG A 384 2.48 -12.93 -13.56
C ARG A 384 1.69 -12.15 -12.54
N GLN A 385 2.23 -11.98 -11.33
CA GLN A 385 1.60 -11.26 -10.23
C GLN A 385 1.47 -9.75 -10.52
N ALA A 386 2.43 -9.14 -11.23
CA ALA A 386 2.31 -7.77 -11.70
C ALA A 386 1.10 -7.56 -12.62
N ARG A 387 0.83 -8.51 -13.53
CA ARG A 387 -0.39 -8.49 -14.34
C ARG A 387 -1.64 -8.64 -13.48
N ALA A 388 -1.65 -9.61 -12.55
CA ALA A 388 -2.77 -9.84 -11.65
C ALA A 388 -3.08 -8.60 -10.78
N MET A 389 -2.04 -7.91 -10.29
CA MET A 389 -2.19 -6.66 -9.54
C MET A 389 -2.90 -5.57 -10.36
N VAL A 390 -2.51 -5.37 -11.61
CA VAL A 390 -3.21 -4.41 -12.49
C VAL A 390 -4.62 -4.87 -12.84
N ASP A 391 -4.86 -6.17 -13.03
CA ASP A 391 -6.20 -6.72 -13.26
C ASP A 391 -7.12 -6.46 -12.06
N LEU A 392 -6.59 -6.55 -10.83
CA LEU A 392 -7.32 -6.31 -9.58
C LEU A 392 -7.53 -4.82 -9.28
N LEU A 393 -6.52 -3.99 -9.51
CA LEU A 393 -6.48 -2.64 -8.95
C LEU A 393 -6.56 -1.53 -10.01
N GLY A 394 -6.45 -1.86 -11.28
CA GLY A 394 -6.37 -0.86 -12.35
C GLY A 394 -7.60 0.01 -12.51
N HIS A 395 -8.76 -0.46 -12.04
CA HIS A 395 -10.02 0.29 -12.09
C HIS A 395 -10.15 1.34 -10.96
N HIS A 396 -9.37 1.24 -9.88
CA HIS A 396 -9.40 2.20 -8.78
C HIS A 396 -8.83 3.57 -9.22
N PRO A 397 -9.59 4.66 -9.16
CA PRO A 397 -9.10 5.98 -9.51
C PRO A 397 -8.04 6.51 -8.53
N SER A 398 -8.07 6.09 -7.27
CA SER A 398 -7.07 6.43 -6.26
C SER A 398 -5.68 5.92 -6.60
N VAL A 399 -5.55 4.75 -7.24
CA VAL A 399 -4.24 4.21 -7.63
C VAL A 399 -3.60 5.12 -8.68
N ALA A 400 -2.54 5.83 -8.30
CA ALA A 400 -1.92 6.88 -9.08
C ALA A 400 -0.58 6.48 -9.72
N LEU A 401 0.16 5.58 -9.09
CA LEU A 401 1.49 5.15 -9.51
C LEU A 401 1.71 3.68 -9.18
N TRP A 402 2.39 2.97 -10.07
CA TRP A 402 2.88 1.61 -9.87
C TRP A 402 4.38 1.62 -9.60
N CYS A 403 4.85 0.89 -8.59
CA CYS A 403 6.26 0.62 -8.38
C CYS A 403 6.56 -0.87 -8.54
N ALA A 404 7.62 -1.18 -9.27
CA ALA A 404 7.96 -2.56 -9.54
C ALA A 404 8.72 -3.25 -8.40
N HIS A 405 9.51 -2.50 -7.60
CA HIS A 405 10.33 -3.09 -6.54
C HIS A 405 10.76 -2.04 -5.52
N ASN A 406 10.70 -2.36 -4.24
CA ASN A 406 11.29 -1.55 -3.19
C ASN A 406 12.73 -2.00 -2.89
N GLU A 407 13.68 -1.05 -2.94
CA GLU A 407 15.09 -1.28 -2.58
C GLU A 407 15.71 -2.57 -3.15
N PRO A 408 15.86 -2.72 -4.47
CA PRO A 408 16.34 -3.96 -5.10
C PRO A 408 17.83 -4.26 -4.84
N LEU A 409 18.25 -4.16 -3.59
CA LEU A 409 19.63 -4.26 -3.14
C LEU A 409 19.87 -5.59 -2.41
N ALA A 410 20.37 -6.60 -3.13
CA ALA A 410 20.67 -7.93 -2.58
C ALA A 410 21.82 -7.96 -1.53
N VAL A 411 22.45 -6.81 -1.28
CA VAL A 411 23.53 -6.66 -0.28
C VAL A 411 23.05 -6.12 1.05
N VAL A 412 21.80 -5.70 1.15
CA VAL A 412 21.20 -5.27 2.43
C VAL A 412 21.11 -6.49 3.32
N THR A 413 21.76 -6.44 4.45
CA THR A 413 21.69 -7.46 5.48
C THR A 413 20.68 -7.06 6.52
N ASP A 414 19.93 -8.03 6.96
CA ASP A 414 18.87 -7.92 7.95
C ASP A 414 19.44 -7.80 9.37
N THR A 415 20.25 -6.79 9.59
CA THR A 415 20.86 -6.56 10.92
C THR A 415 20.40 -5.21 11.46
N ALA A 416 19.90 -5.24 12.68
CA ALA A 416 19.62 -4.04 13.47
C ALA A 416 20.89 -3.21 13.77
N THR A 417 22.06 -3.75 13.47
CA THR A 417 23.39 -3.13 13.70
C THR A 417 23.81 -2.24 12.54
N PRO A 418 24.38 -1.06 12.81
CA PRO A 418 24.92 -0.19 11.78
C PRO A 418 25.97 -0.89 10.91
N PRO A 419 25.88 -0.77 9.56
CA PRO A 419 26.83 -1.40 8.66
C PRO A 419 28.22 -0.78 8.81
N GLY A 420 29.24 -1.64 8.93
CA GLY A 420 30.64 -1.18 8.91
C GLY A 420 31.06 -0.60 7.54
N PRO A 421 32.23 0.07 7.45
CA PRO A 421 32.67 0.76 6.22
C PRO A 421 32.67 -0.10 4.96
N GLY A 422 33.04 -1.38 5.08
CA GLY A 422 33.01 -2.32 3.96
C GLY A 422 31.59 -2.68 3.48
N ALA A 423 30.61 -2.71 4.39
CA ALA A 423 29.20 -2.93 4.04
C ALA A 423 28.61 -1.68 3.38
N LEU A 424 28.92 -0.48 3.88
CA LEU A 424 28.52 0.80 3.26
C LEU A 424 29.07 0.92 1.85
N ALA A 425 30.35 0.57 1.62
CA ALA A 425 30.93 0.58 0.27
C ALA A 425 30.21 -0.41 -0.68
N ARG A 426 29.80 -1.60 -0.19
CA ARG A 426 29.03 -2.57 -0.98
C ARG A 426 27.62 -2.06 -1.30
N ILE A 427 26.94 -1.45 -0.33
CA ILE A 427 25.61 -0.84 -0.55
C ILE A 427 25.74 0.29 -1.59
N GLY A 428 26.73 1.17 -1.44
CA GLY A 428 27.00 2.23 -2.43
C GLY A 428 27.27 1.67 -3.83
N ALA A 429 28.13 0.64 -3.93
CA ALA A 429 28.39 -0.03 -5.22
C ALA A 429 27.11 -0.67 -5.80
N ALA A 430 26.29 -1.33 -4.99
CA ALA A 430 25.05 -1.96 -5.42
C ALA A 430 24.02 -0.94 -5.93
N MET A 431 24.02 0.29 -5.44
CA MET A 431 23.15 1.36 -5.95
C MET A 431 23.49 1.74 -7.39
N PHE A 432 24.77 1.79 -7.75
CA PHE A 432 25.21 2.30 -9.04
C PHE A 432 25.58 1.21 -10.06
N LEU A 433 26.02 0.04 -9.62
CA LEU A 433 26.40 -1.06 -10.52
C LEU A 433 25.17 -1.84 -11.02
N PRO A 434 25.21 -2.37 -12.25
CA PRO A 434 24.18 -3.27 -12.76
C PRO A 434 24.00 -4.50 -11.85
N SER A 435 22.75 -4.92 -11.66
CA SER A 435 22.43 -6.12 -10.89
C SER A 435 21.25 -6.88 -11.48
N TRP A 436 21.15 -8.16 -11.13
CA TRP A 436 20.03 -8.99 -11.56
C TRP A 436 18.67 -8.37 -11.17
N ASN A 437 18.53 -7.90 -9.94
CA ASN A 437 17.28 -7.32 -9.47
C ASN A 437 16.92 -6.05 -10.25
N LYS A 438 17.77 -5.03 -10.27
CA LYS A 438 17.50 -3.75 -10.93
C LYS A 438 17.34 -3.86 -12.46
N ASP A 439 18.24 -4.60 -13.12
CA ASP A 439 18.35 -4.53 -14.59
C ASP A 439 17.57 -5.63 -15.32
N VAL A 440 17.20 -6.72 -14.65
CA VAL A 440 16.45 -7.81 -15.26
C VAL A 440 15.08 -8.00 -14.63
N LEU A 441 15.00 -8.16 -13.31
CA LEU A 441 13.74 -8.40 -12.60
C LEU A 441 12.84 -7.18 -12.72
N ASP A 442 13.28 -6.01 -12.24
CA ASP A 442 12.49 -4.78 -12.20
C ASP A 442 12.05 -4.33 -13.58
N ARG A 443 12.97 -4.37 -14.57
CA ARG A 443 12.61 -4.04 -15.95
C ARG A 443 11.60 -5.00 -16.55
N SER A 444 11.60 -6.29 -16.14
CA SER A 444 10.61 -7.27 -16.60
C SER A 444 9.24 -6.99 -16.01
N VAL A 445 9.19 -6.69 -14.71
CA VAL A 445 7.97 -6.30 -13.99
C VAL A 445 7.42 -4.99 -14.53
N ALA A 446 8.23 -3.94 -14.62
CA ALA A 446 7.80 -2.63 -15.10
C ALA A 446 7.29 -2.68 -16.55
N ARG A 447 7.90 -3.51 -17.42
CA ARG A 447 7.39 -3.73 -18.78
C ARG A 447 5.99 -4.34 -18.76
N MET A 448 5.73 -5.28 -17.84
CA MET A 448 4.40 -5.89 -17.69
C MET A 448 3.38 -4.88 -17.16
N LEU A 449 3.73 -4.09 -16.15
CA LEU A 449 2.87 -3.04 -15.60
C LEU A 449 2.47 -2.03 -16.70
N ARG A 450 3.45 -1.51 -17.47
CA ARG A 450 3.19 -0.58 -18.59
C ARG A 450 2.36 -1.21 -19.71
N ALA A 451 2.54 -2.50 -19.99
CA ALA A 451 1.75 -3.19 -20.99
C ALA A 451 0.29 -3.43 -20.54
N CYS A 452 0.06 -3.52 -19.23
CA CYS A 452 -1.26 -3.70 -18.65
C CYS A 452 -1.97 -2.37 -18.40
N ASP A 453 -1.23 -1.34 -18.02
CA ASP A 453 -1.76 0.00 -17.73
C ASP A 453 -0.88 1.07 -18.40
N PRO A 454 -1.30 1.59 -19.56
CA PRO A 454 -0.57 2.65 -20.25
C PRO A 454 -0.84 4.06 -19.68
N SER A 455 -1.79 4.19 -18.74
CA SER A 455 -2.23 5.50 -18.23
C SER A 455 -1.42 6.00 -17.04
N ARG A 456 -0.86 5.09 -16.25
CA ARG A 456 -0.12 5.43 -15.02
C ARG A 456 1.38 5.38 -15.20
N THR A 457 2.06 6.23 -14.44
CA THR A 457 3.52 6.16 -14.31
C THR A 457 3.92 4.86 -13.63
N VAL A 458 4.97 4.24 -14.12
CA VAL A 458 5.59 3.04 -13.53
C VAL A 458 7.00 3.39 -13.10
N ASP A 459 7.22 3.42 -11.79
CA ASP A 459 8.55 3.49 -11.20
C ASP A 459 9.23 2.11 -11.26
N LEU A 460 10.49 2.09 -11.69
CA LEU A 460 11.25 0.84 -11.83
C LEU A 460 11.59 0.22 -10.49
N HIS A 461 11.98 1.07 -9.56
CA HIS A 461 12.38 0.70 -8.21
C HIS A 461 12.44 1.95 -7.33
N SER A 462 11.98 1.83 -6.11
CA SER A 462 12.05 2.87 -5.09
C SER A 462 13.36 2.77 -4.30
N GLY A 463 13.89 3.92 -3.84
CA GLY A 463 15.04 3.97 -2.93
C GLY A 463 16.40 3.75 -3.58
N VAL A 464 16.51 3.76 -4.91
CA VAL A 464 17.79 3.71 -5.62
C VAL A 464 18.18 5.11 -6.09
N LEU A 465 19.32 5.59 -5.63
CA LEU A 465 19.81 6.92 -5.99
C LEU A 465 19.91 7.10 -7.50
N PRO A 466 19.42 8.21 -8.05
CA PRO A 466 19.54 8.49 -9.47
C PRO A 466 21.01 8.59 -9.86
N GLY A 467 21.42 7.81 -10.87
CA GLY A 467 22.76 7.90 -11.47
C GLY A 467 22.96 9.19 -12.23
N LEU A 468 24.19 9.49 -12.67
CA LEU A 468 24.53 10.70 -13.42
C LEU A 468 23.71 10.84 -14.72
N THR A 469 23.26 9.74 -15.30
CA THR A 469 22.53 9.66 -16.57
C THR A 469 21.07 9.25 -16.43
N SER A 470 20.60 8.91 -15.23
CA SER A 470 19.22 8.43 -15.04
C SER A 470 18.25 9.58 -14.79
N THR A 471 17.05 9.43 -15.30
CA THR A 471 15.91 10.32 -15.07
C THR A 471 15.29 10.19 -13.68
N GLY A 472 15.97 9.49 -12.77
CA GLY A 472 15.72 9.51 -11.35
C GLY A 472 14.56 8.64 -10.88
N THR A 473 14.90 7.74 -9.99
CA THR A 473 13.95 7.21 -9.01
C THR A 473 13.83 8.22 -7.85
N ASP A 474 12.87 7.99 -6.98
CA ASP A 474 12.74 8.60 -5.67
C ASP A 474 13.93 8.24 -4.76
N THR A 475 14.00 8.85 -3.59
CA THR A 475 15.12 8.65 -2.68
C THR A 475 14.66 8.39 -1.25
N HIS A 476 15.41 7.55 -0.53
CA HIS A 476 15.25 7.28 0.89
C HIS A 476 16.33 8.06 1.67
N TRP A 477 15.91 9.10 2.41
CA TRP A 477 16.82 9.98 3.13
C TRP A 477 16.51 10.02 4.63
N TYR A 478 17.17 9.16 5.38
CA TYR A 478 17.01 9.09 6.85
C TYR A 478 18.05 9.96 7.58
N PHE A 479 18.06 11.28 7.29
CA PHE A 479 18.87 12.22 8.04
C PHE A 479 18.43 12.29 9.50
N GLY A 480 19.40 12.19 10.44
CA GLY A 480 19.11 12.08 11.87
C GLY A 480 18.64 10.70 12.30
N TRP A 481 18.76 9.68 11.43
CA TRP A 481 18.60 8.28 11.80
C TRP A 481 19.77 7.45 11.27
N TYR A 482 19.75 7.06 9.99
CA TYR A 482 20.86 6.31 9.37
C TYR A 482 21.98 7.22 8.89
N HIS A 483 21.67 8.45 8.48
CA HIS A 483 22.60 9.34 7.80
C HIS A 483 22.77 10.65 8.54
N GLY A 484 24.02 11.05 8.73
CA GLY A 484 24.41 12.40 9.08
C GLY A 484 23.63 13.02 10.24
N ARG A 485 23.49 14.33 10.15
CA ARG A 485 22.88 15.16 11.19
C ARG A 485 21.36 15.28 10.97
N PHE A 486 20.66 15.54 12.05
CA PHE A 486 19.23 15.84 12.11
C PHE A 486 18.78 16.90 11.08
N ASP A 487 19.58 17.93 10.86
CA ASP A 487 19.33 19.05 9.95
C ASP A 487 19.97 18.89 8.56
N GLY A 488 20.48 17.70 8.22
CA GLY A 488 21.25 17.45 7.00
C GLY A 488 20.46 17.53 5.70
N LEU A 489 19.11 17.41 5.76
CA LEU A 489 18.26 17.36 4.58
C LEU A 489 18.32 18.67 3.76
N ALA A 490 18.12 19.84 4.37
CA ALA A 490 18.11 21.10 3.66
C ALA A 490 19.47 21.46 3.00
N PRO A 491 20.64 21.26 3.63
CA PRO A 491 21.92 21.38 2.94
C PRO A 491 22.06 20.45 1.75
N MET A 492 21.62 19.19 1.86
CA MET A 492 21.65 18.23 0.76
C MET A 492 20.74 18.68 -0.41
N LEU A 493 19.52 19.14 -0.13
CA LEU A 493 18.60 19.65 -1.14
C LEU A 493 19.18 20.83 -1.93
N ARG A 494 19.96 21.71 -1.25
CA ARG A 494 20.67 22.81 -1.90
C ARG A 494 21.85 22.35 -2.76
N ALA A 495 22.65 21.39 -2.22
CA ALA A 495 23.87 20.92 -2.89
C ALA A 495 23.55 19.98 -4.08
N ALA A 496 22.53 19.16 -3.96
CA ALA A 496 22.15 18.14 -4.94
C ALA A 496 20.63 18.08 -5.15
N PRO A 497 20.02 19.12 -5.77
CA PRO A 497 18.54 19.23 -5.88
C PRO A 497 17.88 18.01 -6.56
N ARG A 498 18.60 17.32 -7.46
CA ARG A 498 18.08 16.12 -8.13
C ARG A 498 17.79 14.96 -7.18
N LEU A 499 18.49 14.89 -6.05
CA LEU A 499 18.29 13.86 -5.01
C LEU A 499 17.10 14.18 -4.10
N GLY A 500 16.47 15.32 -4.24
CA GLY A 500 15.29 15.75 -3.49
C GLY A 500 14.02 15.87 -4.32
N ARG A 501 13.98 15.34 -5.56
CA ARG A 501 12.80 15.43 -6.41
C ARG A 501 11.57 14.77 -5.77
N PHE A 502 11.76 13.65 -5.11
CA PHE A 502 10.78 13.00 -4.26
C PHE A 502 11.51 12.20 -3.18
N VAL A 503 11.23 12.48 -1.92
CA VAL A 503 11.77 11.72 -0.78
C VAL A 503 10.68 10.77 -0.31
N SER A 504 10.81 9.50 -0.68
CA SER A 504 9.77 8.50 -0.46
C SER A 504 9.90 7.76 0.86
N GLU A 505 11.03 7.93 1.57
CA GLU A 505 11.19 7.44 2.93
C GLU A 505 12.11 8.36 3.74
N PHE A 506 11.65 8.71 4.95
CA PHE A 506 12.40 9.38 6.01
C PHE A 506 11.66 9.23 7.34
N GLY A 507 12.38 9.29 8.44
CA GLY A 507 11.79 9.14 9.77
C GLY A 507 12.81 8.68 10.81
N ALA A 508 12.34 8.47 12.03
CA ALA A 508 13.08 7.91 13.15
C ALA A 508 12.17 7.01 13.98
N GLN A 509 12.72 6.02 14.68
CA GLN A 509 11.93 5.18 15.58
C GLN A 509 11.52 5.94 16.84
N ALA A 510 10.36 5.56 17.39
CA ALA A 510 9.90 6.01 18.68
C ALA A 510 9.13 4.89 19.40
N VAL A 511 9.27 4.86 20.72
CA VAL A 511 8.52 3.95 21.60
C VAL A 511 7.06 4.38 21.62
N PRO A 512 6.08 3.48 21.40
CA PRO A 512 4.66 3.84 21.41
C PRO A 512 4.14 4.08 22.83
N THR A 513 2.94 4.69 22.91
CA THR A 513 2.25 4.90 24.19
C THR A 513 1.70 3.58 24.74
N THR A 514 1.28 2.65 23.87
CA THR A 514 0.89 1.28 24.22
C THR A 514 2.13 0.41 24.36
N ASP A 515 2.82 0.54 25.49
CA ASP A 515 4.17 0.05 25.72
C ASP A 515 4.27 -1.22 26.60
N ALA A 516 3.15 -1.86 26.95
CA ALA A 516 3.13 -3.02 27.83
C ALA A 516 4.02 -4.17 27.34
N PHE A 517 4.19 -4.35 26.03
CA PHE A 517 5.07 -5.35 25.43
C PHE A 517 6.58 -5.09 25.71
N CYS A 518 6.93 -3.85 26.10
CA CYS A 518 8.29 -3.49 26.50
C CYS A 518 8.64 -3.92 27.93
N GLU A 519 7.65 -4.29 28.76
CA GLU A 519 7.81 -4.56 30.19
C GLU A 519 8.47 -3.40 30.96
N PRO A 520 7.84 -2.20 30.99
CA PRO A 520 8.45 -0.95 31.50
C PRO A 520 9.00 -1.05 32.93
N ASP A 521 8.40 -1.89 33.78
CA ASP A 521 8.80 -2.09 35.18
C ASP A 521 10.20 -2.70 35.32
N ARG A 522 10.75 -3.26 34.25
CA ARG A 522 12.10 -3.83 34.22
C ARG A 522 13.19 -2.81 33.86
N TRP A 523 12.81 -1.55 33.64
CA TRP A 523 13.79 -0.52 33.29
C TRP A 523 14.96 -0.44 34.30
N PRO A 524 16.25 -0.36 33.84
CA PRO A 524 16.71 -0.31 32.45
C PRO A 524 16.98 -1.69 31.82
N ASP A 525 16.70 -2.80 32.49
CA ASP A 525 17.07 -4.18 32.10
C ASP A 525 15.92 -4.84 31.29
N LEU A 526 15.48 -4.21 30.19
CA LEU A 526 14.49 -4.77 29.27
C LEU A 526 15.08 -5.94 28.48
N ASP A 527 14.22 -6.78 27.92
CA ASP A 527 14.64 -7.80 26.96
C ASP A 527 14.90 -7.18 25.57
N TRP A 528 16.10 -6.59 25.44
CA TRP A 528 16.52 -5.84 24.26
C TRP A 528 16.60 -6.72 23.01
N ASP A 529 16.97 -7.99 23.15
CA ASP A 529 17.07 -8.94 22.04
C ASP A 529 15.67 -9.24 21.49
N ARG A 530 14.70 -9.57 22.35
CA ARG A 530 13.30 -9.77 21.96
C ARG A 530 12.70 -8.53 21.30
N LEU A 531 12.97 -7.34 21.84
CA LEU A 531 12.51 -6.10 21.26
C LEU A 531 13.10 -5.85 19.85
N GLY A 532 14.35 -6.25 19.61
CA GLY A 532 14.99 -6.22 18.30
C GLY A 532 14.40 -7.24 17.32
N GLU A 533 14.20 -8.48 17.75
CA GLU A 533 13.79 -9.59 16.89
C GLU A 533 12.31 -9.52 16.50
N HIS A 534 11.42 -9.15 17.43
CA HIS A 534 9.96 -9.23 17.25
C HIS A 534 9.25 -7.88 17.24
N HIS A 535 9.92 -6.80 17.65
CA HIS A 535 9.30 -5.49 17.80
C HIS A 535 10.04 -4.37 17.06
N SER A 536 10.81 -4.71 16.03
CA SER A 536 11.48 -3.80 15.08
C SER A 536 12.49 -2.83 15.69
N LEU A 537 12.89 -2.98 16.94
CA LEU A 537 13.81 -2.04 17.62
C LEU A 537 15.20 -2.08 16.99
N GLN A 538 15.71 -0.94 16.58
CA GLN A 538 17.11 -0.72 16.22
C GLN A 538 17.83 -0.01 17.37
N LEU A 539 18.16 -0.75 18.43
CA LEU A 539 18.66 -0.19 19.68
C LEU A 539 19.90 0.70 19.51
N GLU A 540 20.89 0.29 18.70
CA GLU A 540 22.12 1.07 18.52
C GLU A 540 21.86 2.43 17.83
N TYR A 541 20.89 2.50 16.92
CA TYR A 541 20.49 3.76 16.30
C TYR A 541 19.70 4.63 17.26
N LEU A 542 18.75 4.04 17.99
CA LEU A 542 17.94 4.78 18.95
C LEU A 542 18.80 5.36 20.09
N ASP A 543 19.72 4.55 20.65
CA ASP A 543 20.65 4.96 21.70
C ASP A 543 21.62 6.08 21.25
N ARG A 544 22.00 6.12 19.97
CA ARG A 544 22.80 7.21 19.41
C ARG A 544 22.07 8.55 19.47
N HIS A 545 20.76 8.55 19.26
CA HIS A 545 19.96 9.76 19.19
C HIS A 545 19.26 10.12 20.50
N VAL A 546 18.83 9.11 21.26
CA VAL A 546 18.14 9.24 22.55
C VAL A 546 18.76 8.23 23.53
N PRO A 547 19.95 8.55 24.07
CA PRO A 547 20.68 7.61 24.91
C PRO A 547 19.87 7.21 26.15
N ARG A 548 19.53 5.93 26.28
CA ARG A 548 18.76 5.41 27.44
C ARG A 548 19.43 5.70 28.79
N ALA A 549 20.77 5.74 28.84
CA ALA A 549 21.52 6.07 30.03
C ALA A 549 21.28 7.49 30.57
N ALA A 550 20.68 8.38 29.80
CA ALA A 550 20.33 9.72 30.23
C ALA A 550 19.01 9.80 31.01
N PHE A 551 18.25 8.70 31.13
CA PHE A 551 16.93 8.66 31.73
C PHE A 551 16.86 7.70 32.92
N THR A 552 16.13 8.11 33.95
CA THR A 552 15.95 7.33 35.18
C THR A 552 14.70 6.45 35.14
N SER A 553 13.75 6.76 34.23
CA SER A 553 12.52 5.98 34.03
C SER A 553 12.29 5.63 32.55
N PHE A 554 11.59 4.51 32.33
CA PHE A 554 11.15 4.12 30.99
C PHE A 554 10.23 5.18 30.37
N GLY A 555 9.31 5.77 31.13
CA GLY A 555 8.36 6.78 30.68
C GLY A 555 9.07 8.02 30.12
N ASP A 556 10.08 8.54 30.83
CA ASP A 556 10.85 9.71 30.37
C ASP A 556 11.62 9.39 29.07
N TRP A 557 12.21 8.18 28.98
CA TRP A 557 12.89 7.74 27.75
C TRP A 557 11.92 7.58 26.59
N ARG A 558 10.74 6.94 26.80
CA ARG A 558 9.68 6.82 25.80
C ARG A 558 9.29 8.19 25.27
N ASP A 559 8.96 9.14 26.17
CA ASP A 559 8.52 10.48 25.81
C ASP A 559 9.60 11.25 25.04
N ALA A 560 10.86 11.09 25.41
CA ALA A 560 11.99 11.66 24.67
C ALA A 560 12.15 11.07 23.26
N THR A 561 11.91 9.76 23.07
CA THR A 561 11.94 9.15 21.73
C THR A 561 10.83 9.68 20.85
N GLN A 562 9.63 9.85 21.39
CA GLN A 562 8.50 10.44 20.65
C GLN A 562 8.74 11.93 20.30
N ALA A 563 9.31 12.70 21.23
CA ALA A 563 9.66 14.09 20.98
C ALA A 563 10.73 14.22 19.89
N TYR A 564 11.73 13.32 19.89
CA TYR A 564 12.74 13.26 18.84
C TYR A 564 12.12 12.97 17.46
N GLN A 565 11.26 11.95 17.36
CA GLN A 565 10.55 11.60 16.13
C GLN A 565 9.72 12.79 15.62
N ALA A 566 8.97 13.43 16.50
CA ALA A 566 8.09 14.56 16.16
C ALA A 566 8.88 15.75 15.61
N ALA A 567 9.96 16.14 16.30
CA ALA A 567 10.82 17.26 15.87
C ALA A 567 11.51 16.97 14.53
N LEU A 568 11.97 15.71 14.30
CA LEU A 568 12.57 15.31 13.04
C LEU A 568 11.55 15.39 11.90
N ILE A 569 10.36 14.85 12.08
CA ILE A 569 9.29 14.88 11.07
C ILE A 569 8.92 16.32 10.73
N GLN A 570 8.66 17.16 11.75
CA GLN A 570 8.33 18.57 11.52
C GLN A 570 9.41 19.27 10.70
N LEU A 571 10.67 19.19 11.10
CA LEU A 571 11.78 19.86 10.43
C LEU A 571 11.92 19.42 8.98
N GLN A 572 11.89 18.10 8.72
CA GLN A 572 12.12 17.55 7.39
C GLN A 572 10.94 17.80 6.45
N VAL A 573 9.69 17.69 6.93
CA VAL A 573 8.51 18.06 6.14
C VAL A 573 8.54 19.54 5.76
N GLU A 574 8.87 20.42 6.71
CA GLU A 574 9.00 21.85 6.43
C GLU A 574 10.13 22.17 5.46
N ASP A 575 11.28 21.49 5.56
CA ASP A 575 12.39 21.61 4.60
C ASP A 575 11.96 21.24 3.18
N LEU A 576 11.23 20.13 3.01
CA LEU A 576 10.70 19.69 1.72
C LEU A 576 9.64 20.65 1.18
N ARG A 577 8.77 21.17 2.05
CA ARG A 577 7.75 22.14 1.67
C ARG A 577 8.32 23.51 1.27
N ARG A 578 9.44 23.95 1.87
CA ARG A 578 10.11 25.19 1.47
C ARG A 578 10.63 25.15 0.04
N VAL A 579 10.94 23.96 -0.50
CA VAL A 579 11.44 23.75 -1.86
C VAL A 579 10.41 23.08 -2.77
N ARG A 580 9.11 23.17 -2.43
CA ARG A 580 8.03 22.56 -3.18
C ARG A 580 8.02 22.95 -4.66
N LEU A 581 7.71 22.00 -5.54
CA LEU A 581 7.64 22.09 -6.99
C LEU A 581 8.94 22.50 -7.70
N ALA A 582 10.00 22.85 -6.94
CA ALA A 582 11.30 23.15 -7.51
C ALA A 582 12.43 23.02 -6.45
N PRO A 583 13.06 21.86 -6.28
CA PRO A 583 13.00 20.65 -7.11
C PRO A 583 11.94 19.62 -6.71
N THR A 584 11.38 19.70 -5.50
CA THR A 584 10.64 18.62 -4.84
C THR A 584 9.17 18.59 -5.27
N GLY A 585 8.70 17.47 -5.79
CA GLY A 585 7.29 17.26 -6.14
C GLY A 585 6.47 16.64 -5.02
N GLY A 586 7.11 16.18 -3.94
CA GLY A 586 6.43 15.60 -2.79
C GLY A 586 7.32 14.69 -1.95
N PHE A 587 6.69 14.00 -1.00
CA PHE A 587 7.35 13.08 -0.09
C PHE A 587 6.38 11.99 0.41
N CYS A 588 6.95 10.89 0.95
CA CYS A 588 6.26 9.95 1.83
C CYS A 588 7.09 9.73 3.11
N GLN A 589 6.50 10.04 4.25
CA GLN A 589 7.10 9.75 5.55
C GLN A 589 7.10 8.23 5.79
N PHE A 590 8.10 7.69 6.46
CA PHE A 590 8.16 6.28 6.85
C PHE A 590 8.08 6.15 8.38
N SER A 591 7.06 5.53 8.92
CA SER A 591 5.88 4.91 8.33
C SER A 591 4.61 5.37 9.06
N PHE A 592 3.41 4.95 8.62
CA PHE A 592 2.17 5.49 9.16
C PHE A 592 1.70 4.78 10.42
N ALA A 593 1.44 3.47 10.33
CA ALA A 593 0.89 2.68 11.41
C ALA A 593 1.59 1.33 11.54
N ASP A 594 1.73 0.85 12.77
CA ASP A 594 2.29 -0.46 13.04
C ASP A 594 1.25 -1.57 12.86
N PRO A 595 1.59 -2.70 12.22
CA PRO A 595 0.68 -3.85 12.14
C PRO A 595 0.63 -4.67 13.43
N ASN A 596 1.68 -4.65 14.25
CA ASN A 596 1.85 -5.35 15.53
C ASN A 596 2.56 -4.45 16.55
N PRO A 597 2.57 -4.77 17.85
CA PRO A 597 3.32 -4.02 18.84
C PRO A 597 4.80 -3.85 18.43
N ALA A 598 5.25 -2.58 18.27
CA ALA A 598 6.60 -2.31 17.75
C ALA A 598 7.17 -0.99 18.25
N ILE A 599 8.51 -0.93 18.35
CA ILE A 599 9.28 0.30 18.45
C ILE A 599 9.81 0.60 17.05
N SER A 600 9.08 1.44 16.32
CA SER A 600 9.25 1.62 14.89
C SER A 600 9.22 3.08 14.47
N TRP A 601 9.34 3.30 13.16
CA TRP A 601 9.22 4.64 12.55
C TRP A 601 7.76 5.10 12.41
N SER A 602 6.77 4.24 12.72
CA SER A 602 5.36 4.58 12.60
C SER A 602 4.96 5.72 13.53
N VAL A 603 4.05 6.55 13.06
CA VAL A 603 3.48 7.66 13.84
C VAL A 603 2.22 7.26 14.60
N LEU A 604 1.61 6.14 14.23
CA LEU A 604 0.52 5.46 14.95
C LEU A 604 1.00 4.08 15.39
N ASP A 605 0.64 3.65 16.58
CA ASP A 605 0.92 2.29 17.02
C ASP A 605 -0.08 1.26 16.45
N HIS A 606 0.06 0.00 16.84
CA HIS A 606 -0.75 -1.11 16.34
C HIS A 606 -2.26 -1.00 16.70
N ASP A 607 -2.61 -0.22 17.72
CA ASP A 607 -3.98 0.10 18.11
C ASP A 607 -4.47 1.43 17.55
N ARG A 608 -3.66 2.06 16.68
CA ARG A 608 -3.91 3.38 16.09
C ARG A 608 -3.88 4.51 17.12
N THR A 609 -3.25 4.30 18.29
CA THR A 609 -2.96 5.34 19.25
C THR A 609 -1.86 6.25 18.72
N PRO A 610 -2.08 7.57 18.64
CA PRO A 610 -1.09 8.49 18.09
C PRO A 610 0.16 8.60 18.97
N LYS A 611 1.35 8.51 18.37
CA LYS A 611 2.59 9.04 18.93
C LYS A 611 2.66 10.56 18.67
N LEU A 612 3.57 11.28 19.34
CA LEU A 612 3.74 12.73 19.08
C LEU A 612 4.05 13.04 17.62
N GLY A 613 4.71 12.10 16.92
CA GLY A 613 5.01 12.19 15.48
C GLY A 613 3.79 12.33 14.59
N TYR A 614 2.61 11.75 14.95
CA TYR A 614 1.38 11.90 14.19
C TYR A 614 0.88 13.36 14.21
N GLY A 615 0.88 14.01 15.39
CA GLY A 615 0.52 15.41 15.52
C GLY A 615 1.46 16.31 14.71
N ALA A 616 2.76 16.06 14.79
CA ALA A 616 3.77 16.81 14.03
C ALA A 616 3.58 16.66 12.52
N LEU A 617 3.34 15.44 12.02
CA LEU A 617 3.08 15.17 10.60
C LEU A 617 1.82 15.89 10.12
N ARG A 618 0.69 15.74 10.85
CA ARG A 618 -0.57 16.40 10.56
C ARG A 618 -0.42 17.92 10.48
N ASP A 619 0.24 18.51 11.48
CA ASP A 619 0.37 19.95 11.58
C ASP A 619 1.31 20.51 10.51
N ALA A 620 2.40 19.81 10.19
CA ALA A 620 3.32 20.16 9.12
C ALA A 620 2.70 19.98 7.72
N CYS A 621 1.63 19.18 7.57
CA CYS A 621 0.93 18.93 6.29
C CYS A 621 -0.31 19.82 6.08
N ARG A 622 -0.58 20.81 6.96
CA ARG A 622 -1.69 21.76 6.77
C ARG A 622 -1.58 22.48 5.43
N SER A 623 -2.73 22.73 4.80
CA SER A 623 -2.79 23.41 3.49
C SER A 623 -2.14 24.78 3.52
N VAL A 624 -2.27 25.52 4.62
CA VAL A 624 -1.56 26.77 4.86
C VAL A 624 -0.73 26.60 6.13
N LEU A 625 0.58 26.88 6.06
CA LEU A 625 1.49 26.69 7.18
C LEU A 625 2.49 27.86 7.27
N PRO A 626 2.47 28.66 8.36
CA PRO A 626 3.55 29.57 8.67
C PRO A 626 4.72 28.80 9.30
N MET A 627 5.95 29.10 8.85
CA MET A 627 7.16 28.39 9.27
C MET A 627 8.30 29.37 9.58
N VAL A 628 9.15 29.02 10.53
CA VAL A 628 10.47 29.66 10.71
C VAL A 628 11.56 28.60 10.53
N ASP A 629 12.60 28.91 9.75
CA ASP A 629 13.78 28.04 9.68
C ASP A 629 14.64 28.28 10.93
N PRO A 630 14.78 27.30 11.83
CA PRO A 630 15.52 27.50 13.07
C PRO A 630 17.02 27.76 12.85
N ARG A 631 17.55 27.43 11.67
CA ARG A 631 18.97 27.61 11.32
C ARG A 631 19.29 29.05 10.85
N THR A 632 18.34 29.67 10.19
CA THR A 632 18.55 30.97 9.52
C THR A 632 17.66 32.10 10.05
N GLY A 633 16.61 31.77 10.78
CA GLY A 633 15.58 32.72 11.20
C GLY A 633 14.64 33.16 10.09
N ALA A 634 14.77 32.61 8.88
CA ALA A 634 13.91 32.95 7.76
C ALA A 634 12.46 32.48 8.00
N VAL A 635 11.50 33.39 7.83
CA VAL A 635 10.08 33.16 8.03
C VAL A 635 9.38 33.03 6.68
N HIS A 636 8.62 31.95 6.52
CA HIS A 636 7.89 31.63 5.31
C HIS A 636 6.45 31.27 5.62
N VAL A 637 5.56 31.47 4.66
CA VAL A 637 4.22 30.89 4.65
C VAL A 637 4.08 30.06 3.39
N VAL A 638 3.83 28.75 3.54
CA VAL A 638 3.46 27.90 2.41
C VAL A 638 1.95 27.84 2.29
N SER A 639 1.42 27.94 1.08
CA SER A 639 -0.02 27.88 0.81
C SER A 639 -0.31 26.91 -0.32
N GLU A 640 -1.24 25.97 -0.11
CA GLU A 640 -1.87 25.16 -1.14
C GLU A 640 -3.19 25.78 -1.63
N ALA A 641 -3.61 26.93 -1.07
CA ALA A 641 -4.81 27.62 -1.50
C ALA A 641 -4.69 28.09 -2.95
N ARG A 642 -5.81 28.09 -3.68
CA ARG A 642 -5.89 28.54 -5.08
C ARG A 642 -6.06 30.07 -5.22
N THR A 643 -6.42 30.72 -4.12
CA THR A 643 -6.58 32.16 -4.05
C THR A 643 -5.55 32.77 -3.11
N PRO A 644 -5.11 34.01 -3.34
CA PRO A 644 -4.22 34.70 -2.42
C PRO A 644 -4.90 34.90 -1.06
N ILE A 645 -4.09 34.97 0.00
CA ILE A 645 -4.56 35.34 1.34
C ILE A 645 -4.15 36.78 1.58
N PRO A 646 -5.08 37.73 1.42
CA PRO A 646 -4.80 39.16 1.66
C PRO A 646 -4.68 39.46 3.15
N ASP A 647 -4.09 40.57 3.48
CA ASP A 647 -4.03 41.15 4.84
C ASP A 647 -3.50 40.15 5.90
N ALA A 648 -2.57 39.25 5.47
CA ALA A 648 -1.96 38.26 6.34
C ALA A 648 -0.99 38.96 7.32
N VAL A 649 -1.08 38.62 8.60
CA VAL A 649 -0.13 39.06 9.63
C VAL A 649 0.57 37.83 10.20
N VAL A 650 1.87 37.75 10.04
CA VAL A 650 2.69 36.69 10.63
C VAL A 650 3.39 37.23 11.87
N THR A 651 3.07 36.66 13.02
CA THR A 651 3.68 36.98 14.30
C THR A 651 4.62 35.85 14.72
N VAL A 652 5.89 36.13 14.94
CA VAL A 652 6.88 35.16 15.45
C VAL A 652 7.26 35.55 16.87
N ARG A 653 7.08 34.63 17.81
CA ARG A 653 7.50 34.77 19.20
C ARG A 653 8.69 33.87 19.47
N VAL A 654 9.79 34.46 19.97
CA VAL A 654 11.02 33.72 20.35
C VAL A 654 11.30 34.04 21.81
N ASP A 655 11.17 33.06 22.70
CA ASP A 655 11.32 33.24 24.15
C ASP A 655 10.59 34.52 24.69
N GLY A 656 9.36 34.75 24.20
CA GLY A 656 8.50 35.88 24.58
C GLY A 656 8.77 37.21 23.82
N ARG A 657 9.81 37.29 22.99
CA ARG A 657 10.02 38.44 22.09
C ARG A 657 9.19 38.28 20.83
N GLU A 658 8.47 39.34 20.45
CA GLU A 658 7.54 39.33 19.33
C GLU A 658 8.12 40.10 18.13
N HIS A 659 7.99 39.47 16.94
CA HIS A 659 8.30 40.04 15.63
C HIS A 659 7.05 39.93 14.75
N ARG A 660 6.68 40.97 14.03
CA ARG A 660 5.47 41.00 13.19
C ARG A 660 5.80 41.35 11.77
N PHE A 661 5.20 40.63 10.84
CA PHE A 661 5.31 40.82 9.39
C PHE A 661 3.88 40.89 8.83
N ALA A 662 3.62 41.85 7.93
CA ALA A 662 2.32 41.97 7.27
C ALA A 662 2.51 41.91 5.76
N GLY A 663 1.58 41.31 5.05
CA GLY A 663 1.64 41.14 3.59
C GLY A 663 0.58 40.24 3.05
N GLU A 664 0.67 39.93 1.77
CA GLU A 664 -0.17 38.95 1.08
C GLU A 664 0.57 37.63 0.94
N VAL A 665 -0.13 36.51 1.16
CA VAL A 665 0.39 35.17 0.88
C VAL A 665 -0.06 34.72 -0.51
N ALA A 666 0.91 34.45 -1.37
CA ALA A 666 0.65 34.04 -2.74
C ALA A 666 -0.01 32.63 -2.80
N PRO A 667 -0.94 32.40 -3.74
CA PRO A 667 -1.60 31.10 -3.91
C PRO A 667 -0.63 30.07 -4.48
N GLY A 668 -0.76 28.82 -3.99
CA GLY A 668 0.02 27.67 -4.47
C GLY A 668 1.54 27.83 -4.33
N ALA A 669 2.04 28.71 -3.42
CA ALA A 669 3.42 29.14 -3.35
C ALA A 669 4.01 29.07 -1.94
N VAL A 670 5.33 29.34 -1.89
CA VAL A 670 6.07 29.64 -0.65
C VAL A 670 6.37 31.12 -0.63
N THR A 671 5.75 31.85 0.29
CA THR A 671 5.95 33.29 0.46
C THR A 671 6.96 33.54 1.58
N TYR A 672 8.11 34.15 1.25
CA TYR A 672 9.04 34.65 2.24
C TYR A 672 8.50 35.97 2.82
N VAL A 673 8.40 36.06 4.16
CA VAL A 673 7.82 37.23 4.84
C VAL A 673 8.84 38.03 5.65
N GLY A 674 9.99 37.48 5.98
CA GLY A 674 11.02 38.19 6.73
C GLY A 674 12.01 37.28 7.45
N THR A 675 12.85 37.88 8.29
CA THR A 675 13.84 37.14 9.13
C THR A 675 13.77 37.62 10.55
N VAL A 676 13.82 36.69 11.50
CA VAL A 676 13.92 36.96 12.94
C VAL A 676 15.30 36.60 13.45
N GLY A 677 15.81 37.35 14.43
CA GLY A 677 17.03 37.04 15.15
C GLY A 677 16.75 36.32 16.48
N GLY A 678 17.82 35.87 17.13
CA GLY A 678 17.77 35.35 18.50
C GLY A 678 17.31 33.91 18.63
N LEU A 679 17.24 33.15 17.53
CA LEU A 679 16.90 31.70 17.59
C LEU A 679 18.05 30.86 18.19
N SER A 680 19.31 31.32 18.02
CA SER A 680 20.46 30.64 18.64
C SER A 680 20.40 30.79 20.15
N GLY A 681 20.30 29.68 20.87
CA GLY A 681 20.18 29.63 22.34
C GLY A 681 18.77 29.88 22.86
N ALA A 682 17.79 30.12 22.00
CA ALA A 682 16.39 30.15 22.40
C ALA A 682 15.84 28.77 22.76
N THR A 683 14.87 28.71 23.66
CA THR A 683 14.24 27.47 24.10
C THR A 683 13.00 27.11 23.29
N SER A 684 12.28 28.12 22.78
CA SER A 684 11.05 27.92 22.01
C SER A 684 10.84 29.02 20.98
N ALA A 685 10.11 28.68 19.92
CA ALA A 685 9.56 29.64 18.99
C ALA A 685 8.11 29.26 18.63
N GLU A 686 7.27 30.26 18.42
CA GLU A 686 5.92 30.11 17.91
C GLU A 686 5.73 31.04 16.70
N VAL A 687 5.15 30.53 15.62
CA VAL A 687 4.75 31.31 14.46
C VAL A 687 3.23 31.27 14.35
N VAL A 688 2.60 32.44 14.33
CA VAL A 688 1.15 32.58 14.18
C VAL A 688 0.87 33.39 12.92
N LEU A 689 0.04 32.81 12.05
CA LEU A 689 -0.51 33.50 10.88
C LEU A 689 -1.96 33.89 11.21
N ASP A 690 -2.22 35.16 11.29
CA ASP A 690 -3.57 35.73 11.37
C ASP A 690 -4.00 36.19 9.97
N HIS A 691 -5.19 35.79 9.55
CA HIS A 691 -5.78 36.14 8.26
C HIS A 691 -7.31 36.19 8.37
N PRO A 692 -8.05 36.72 7.36
CA PRO A 692 -9.51 36.86 7.45
C PRO A 692 -10.29 35.57 7.75
N GLY A 693 -9.71 34.40 7.44
CA GLY A 693 -10.31 33.07 7.72
C GLY A 693 -9.97 32.50 9.10
N GLY A 694 -9.19 33.19 9.96
CA GLY A 694 -8.77 32.69 11.27
C GLY A 694 -7.28 32.77 11.54
N SER A 695 -6.83 32.05 12.57
CA SER A 695 -5.42 32.00 12.97
C SER A 695 -4.85 30.57 12.84
N ILE A 696 -3.63 30.45 12.31
CA ILE A 696 -2.88 29.20 12.18
C ILE A 696 -1.60 29.32 13.00
N ARG A 697 -1.33 28.34 13.86
CA ARG A 697 -0.16 28.30 14.73
C ARG A 697 0.76 27.16 14.38
N ASN A 698 2.07 27.41 14.50
CA ASN A 698 3.13 26.42 14.38
C ASN A 698 4.17 26.66 15.46
N GLY A 699 4.43 25.65 16.30
CA GLY A 699 5.32 25.74 17.45
C GLY A 699 6.60 24.94 17.25
N TYR A 700 7.69 25.39 17.88
CA TYR A 700 9.02 24.74 17.84
C TYR A 700 9.59 24.59 19.24
N ASP A 701 10.00 23.38 19.57
CA ASP A 701 10.91 23.12 20.69
C ASP A 701 12.35 23.25 20.18
N LEU A 702 12.96 24.39 20.48
CA LEU A 702 14.31 24.68 20.00
C LEU A 702 15.38 24.00 20.86
N VAL A 703 15.07 23.58 22.08
CA VAL A 703 16.00 22.83 22.94
C VAL A 703 16.28 21.48 22.29
N LEU A 704 15.24 20.75 21.89
CA LEU A 704 15.41 19.47 21.16
C LEU A 704 16.11 19.68 19.82
N THR A 705 15.75 20.69 19.06
CA THR A 705 16.35 21.01 17.76
C THR A 705 17.84 21.37 17.90
N TRP A 706 18.23 22.22 18.89
CA TRP A 706 19.61 22.66 19.08
C TRP A 706 20.51 21.63 19.72
N LEU A 707 20.06 20.88 20.73
CA LEU A 707 20.83 19.81 21.37
C LEU A 707 21.26 18.75 20.34
N ARG A 708 20.45 18.51 19.32
CA ARG A 708 20.75 17.52 18.24
C ARG A 708 21.61 18.11 17.13
N ILE A 709 21.51 19.40 16.84
CA ILE A 709 22.36 20.10 15.86
C ILE A 709 23.80 20.27 16.40
N VAL A 710 23.96 20.48 17.71
CA VAL A 710 25.26 20.77 18.32
C VAL A 710 26.00 19.51 18.81
N SER A 711 25.29 18.45 19.18
CA SER A 711 25.87 17.20 19.70
C SER A 711 26.18 16.13 18.62
N GLY A 712 25.96 16.40 17.35
CA GLY A 712 26.24 15.51 16.22
C GLY A 712 27.67 15.80 15.64
#